data_dfcb2444a72bc78522b91e0ae45ddc50
#
_entry.id   dfcb2444a72bc78522b91e0ae45ddc50
#
_cell.length_a   1.000
_cell.length_b   1.000
_cell.length_c   1.000
_cell.angle_alpha   90.00
_cell.angle_beta   90.00
_cell.angle_gamma   90.00
#
_symmetry.space_group_name_H-M   'P 1'
#
loop_
_entity.id
_entity.type
_entity.pdbx_description
1 polymer ?
#
loop_
_entity_poly.entity_id
_entity_poly.type
_entity_poly.pdbx_seq_one_letter_code
_entity_poly.pdbx_strand_id
1 'polypeptide(L)'
;MRISRFLQTPFISYEDKNMIYIEVAEWDMCNPYEVNIFVDGELVFGEKIFASSFSAMIPCYDEERVATVSITPFEDTPVDKDFLVVPQKHWEIPLLYSSHEDLGYCAYIEKLHYECYEYLKKAIELCQKHESFKYMIEHYWWLDAFDSYATDNEKALLKKLFAEKKIDLSATHSGVHTSWASSEQLARGMYFGCQEAKEKYGISPKCAFYVDLSGASWSVVNCFAKIGIKYIGILANSFRNSKPNTDIPPLFWWQDLSGKERVLLWNQRSYRQHGLDGIWCDTLRQYPEGSFYFDTTKMLKTERWFSERISQIEPCAYDILPISFYDDRESPTTMLLTVCEEMNKKWKYPKFTMEIPSVFMSRLEEKYGESIPTLRGDISDQWADFATIAPRWMSNKRKATRMLYDIEMLSTIDSVVNRAKYNQKTFRDIYFKLCEFDEHCWATSSKHPQKMHRHNIEKVKRDTVESSVFELEKMRASLCPKADNGEEISIISTIPQGRKNHIYGKKGELVPKELKHQILPNGAVVTEAIELGGVGAIRAKGILPYKESIEIDADFIETDFYKIRVSRQTKRIVSLIDKESGAEYIDSQARFELGQFVYAYAEQKTDPNLSFEIPKKTDFKLYEGEVAFALTQKGYEEQSGAIINTQFVFYKHERTIDVDLSYENATGLIGDFYDRYKKNYFFAFPLKLENPEFYTELHAGEKKEGRDYIPLSANDFSVTQNWVAVDGENRGVAIYTRDMPVFHLGSIKYNRFNRDFSENKAHIYLYASSNRCNNLIYTSVEECQAKYYLSILLYNGKHDDIVPTWSNENDHGLIVSKQSILNGCMMRLDKGNIRLVSLKRSEKESDAVVLRFVETEGKETECGLELFFNPTKAVYARNDEIDLEEITGLKDNIIHFNAQPYSYTTIKVYGDFEI
;
A
#
# COMPACT_ATOMS: atom_id res chain seq x y z
N MET A 1 -26.81 -42.88 17.69
CA MET A 1 -25.70 -42.61 16.75
C MET A 1 -26.24 -41.87 15.54
N ARG A 2 -25.46 -40.94 14.94
CA ARG A 2 -25.86 -40.21 13.73
C ARG A 2 -24.65 -39.83 12.88
N ILE A 3 -24.84 -39.74 11.56
CA ILE A 3 -23.83 -39.20 10.65
C ILE A 3 -23.81 -37.68 10.83
N SER A 4 -22.73 -37.14 11.39
CA SER A 4 -22.57 -35.72 11.64
C SER A 4 -21.94 -35.00 10.44
N ARG A 5 -21.12 -35.71 9.64
CA ARG A 5 -20.50 -35.15 8.45
C ARG A 5 -20.33 -36.24 7.38
N PHE A 6 -20.58 -35.84 6.14
CA PHE A 6 -20.22 -36.57 4.93
C PHE A 6 -19.49 -35.62 4.00
N LEU A 7 -18.31 -36.00 3.56
CA LEU A 7 -17.49 -35.22 2.64
C LEU A 7 -16.99 -36.13 1.52
N GLN A 8 -17.53 -35.94 0.33
CA GLN A 8 -16.92 -36.51 -0.86
C GLN A 8 -15.64 -35.75 -1.15
N THR A 9 -14.50 -36.42 -1.15
CA THR A 9 -13.20 -35.80 -1.31
C THR A 9 -12.77 -35.74 -2.77
N PRO A 10 -11.84 -34.90 -3.17
CA PRO A 10 -11.29 -34.88 -4.53
C PRO A 10 -10.29 -36.04 -4.79
N PHE A 11 -10.07 -36.90 -3.82
CA PHE A 11 -9.07 -37.98 -3.91
C PHE A 11 -9.58 -39.18 -4.69
N ILE A 12 -8.87 -39.52 -5.77
CA ILE A 12 -9.12 -40.66 -6.64
C ILE A 12 -7.89 -41.56 -6.61
N SER A 13 -8.07 -42.84 -6.30
CA SER A 13 -7.00 -43.84 -6.32
C SER A 13 -6.63 -44.26 -7.74
N TYR A 14 -5.53 -45.02 -7.89
CA TYR A 14 -5.12 -45.62 -9.15
C TYR A 14 -6.06 -46.76 -9.62
N GLU A 15 -6.97 -47.20 -8.76
CA GLU A 15 -8.04 -48.16 -9.09
C GLU A 15 -9.35 -47.44 -9.52
N ASP A 16 -9.31 -46.14 -9.76
CA ASP A 16 -10.46 -45.27 -10.07
C ASP A 16 -11.59 -45.36 -9.02
N LYS A 17 -11.17 -45.36 -7.74
CA LYS A 17 -12.09 -45.24 -6.59
C LYS A 17 -11.93 -43.87 -5.95
N ASN A 18 -13.07 -43.26 -5.60
CA ASN A 18 -13.13 -41.96 -4.91
C ASN A 18 -13.21 -42.13 -3.39
N MET A 19 -12.44 -41.38 -2.65
CA MET A 19 -12.45 -41.38 -1.20
C MET A 19 -13.59 -40.51 -0.67
N ILE A 20 -14.40 -41.07 0.24
CA ILE A 20 -15.39 -40.40 1.04
C ILE A 20 -14.89 -40.34 2.48
N TYR A 21 -15.05 -39.19 3.13
CA TYR A 21 -14.77 -38.99 4.56
C TYR A 21 -16.07 -38.84 5.33
N ILE A 22 -16.23 -39.62 6.42
CA ILE A 22 -17.45 -39.68 7.23
C ILE A 22 -17.10 -39.43 8.69
N GLU A 23 -17.87 -38.59 9.38
CA GLU A 23 -17.84 -38.42 10.84
C GLU A 23 -19.16 -38.86 11.45
N VAL A 24 -19.05 -39.59 12.56
CA VAL A 24 -20.18 -40.12 13.33
C VAL A 24 -20.21 -39.48 14.71
N ALA A 25 -21.34 -38.88 15.08
CA ALA A 25 -21.57 -38.35 16.40
C ALA A 25 -22.35 -39.34 17.26
N GLU A 26 -22.21 -39.20 18.59
CA GLU A 26 -22.89 -40.07 19.57
C GLU A 26 -22.48 -41.54 19.45
N TRP A 27 -21.19 -41.77 19.11
CA TRP A 27 -20.60 -43.10 19.02
C TRP A 27 -20.17 -43.58 20.43
N ASP A 28 -20.51 -44.84 20.74
CA ASP A 28 -20.00 -45.53 21.92
C ASP A 28 -18.57 -46.02 21.65
N MET A 29 -17.59 -45.44 22.34
CA MET A 29 -16.16 -45.77 22.19
C MET A 29 -15.82 -47.22 22.57
N CYS A 30 -16.73 -47.94 23.24
CA CYS A 30 -16.51 -49.32 23.69
C CYS A 30 -16.89 -50.36 22.64
N ASN A 31 -17.70 -50.00 21.65
CA ASN A 31 -18.24 -50.93 20.67
C ASN A 31 -18.01 -50.48 19.24
N PRO A 32 -17.66 -51.43 18.31
CA PRO A 32 -17.66 -51.13 16.87
C PRO A 32 -19.07 -50.96 16.34
N TYR A 33 -19.20 -50.34 15.21
CA TYR A 33 -20.42 -50.27 14.41
C TYR A 33 -20.14 -50.72 12.98
N GLU A 34 -21.13 -51.25 12.33
CA GLU A 34 -21.05 -51.66 10.93
C GLU A 34 -21.47 -50.52 10.02
N VAL A 35 -20.70 -50.30 8.96
CA VAL A 35 -20.99 -49.28 7.94
C VAL A 35 -21.14 -49.98 6.61
N ASN A 36 -22.29 -49.78 5.96
CA ASN A 36 -22.55 -50.19 4.59
C ASN A 36 -22.88 -48.94 3.76
N ILE A 37 -22.25 -48.78 2.60
CA ILE A 37 -22.59 -47.72 1.64
C ILE A 37 -23.15 -48.38 0.38
N PHE A 38 -24.33 -48.00 0.00
CA PHE A 38 -25.03 -48.40 -1.19
C PHE A 38 -25.09 -47.25 -2.17
N VAL A 39 -24.83 -47.50 -3.45
CA VAL A 39 -25.07 -46.52 -4.53
C VAL A 39 -26.05 -47.17 -5.50
N ASP A 40 -27.16 -46.48 -5.76
CA ASP A 40 -28.28 -47.01 -6.55
C ASP A 40 -28.75 -48.42 -6.10
N GLY A 41 -28.62 -48.71 -4.81
CA GLY A 41 -29.01 -49.96 -4.18
C GLY A 41 -27.93 -51.08 -4.22
N GLU A 42 -26.81 -50.88 -4.88
CA GLU A 42 -25.68 -51.80 -4.87
C GLU A 42 -24.72 -51.53 -3.71
N LEU A 43 -24.29 -52.55 -2.97
CA LEU A 43 -23.31 -52.38 -1.89
C LEU A 43 -21.91 -52.12 -2.49
N VAL A 44 -21.36 -50.94 -2.23
CA VAL A 44 -20.04 -50.53 -2.72
C VAL A 44 -18.96 -50.49 -1.66
N PHE A 45 -19.36 -50.41 -0.37
CA PHE A 45 -18.47 -50.47 0.80
C PHE A 45 -19.17 -51.09 1.98
N GLY A 46 -18.44 -51.93 2.73
CA GLY A 46 -18.96 -52.56 3.94
C GLY A 46 -17.81 -52.95 4.89
N GLU A 47 -17.77 -52.35 6.05
CA GLU A 47 -16.74 -52.57 7.08
C GLU A 47 -17.25 -52.32 8.50
N LYS A 48 -16.61 -52.96 9.47
CA LYS A 48 -16.77 -52.64 10.91
C LYS A 48 -15.79 -51.59 11.33
N ILE A 49 -16.29 -50.51 11.86
CA ILE A 49 -15.53 -49.31 12.21
C ILE A 49 -15.46 -49.13 13.73
N PHE A 50 -14.26 -48.76 14.21
CA PHE A 50 -13.97 -48.51 15.63
C PHE A 50 -13.34 -47.14 15.80
N ALA A 51 -13.99 -46.14 15.20
CA ALA A 51 -13.54 -44.72 15.22
C ALA A 51 -14.72 -43.76 14.99
N SER A 52 -14.66 -42.55 15.53
CA SER A 52 -15.67 -41.50 15.28
C SER A 52 -15.58 -40.90 13.88
N SER A 53 -14.49 -41.18 13.14
CA SER A 53 -14.33 -40.74 11.75
C SER A 53 -13.51 -41.78 10.97
N PHE A 54 -13.84 -41.93 9.72
CA PHE A 54 -13.19 -42.89 8.83
C PHE A 54 -13.29 -42.47 7.35
N SER A 55 -12.52 -43.11 6.48
CA SER A 55 -12.65 -42.98 5.02
C SER A 55 -13.15 -44.27 4.40
N ALA A 56 -13.99 -44.14 3.38
CA ALA A 56 -14.47 -45.21 2.54
C ALA A 56 -14.10 -44.99 1.09
N MET A 57 -13.80 -46.04 0.36
CA MET A 57 -13.48 -45.98 -1.06
C MET A 57 -14.67 -46.50 -1.86
N ILE A 58 -15.27 -45.66 -2.69
CA ILE A 58 -16.38 -46.00 -3.59
C ILE A 58 -15.94 -45.87 -5.05
N PRO A 59 -16.58 -46.53 -6.03
CA PRO A 59 -16.31 -46.30 -7.45
C PRO A 59 -16.44 -44.84 -7.84
N CYS A 60 -15.67 -44.38 -8.82
CA CYS A 60 -15.92 -43.08 -9.48
C CYS A 60 -17.11 -43.17 -10.40
N TYR A 61 -17.91 -42.12 -10.47
CA TYR A 61 -19.09 -42.02 -11.32
C TYR A 61 -18.97 -40.86 -12.28
N ASP A 62 -19.45 -41.04 -13.51
CA ASP A 62 -19.45 -39.99 -14.55
C ASP A 62 -20.70 -39.09 -14.46
N GLU A 63 -21.71 -39.50 -13.65
CA GLU A 63 -22.95 -38.77 -13.41
C GLU A 63 -23.28 -38.73 -11.90
N GLU A 64 -24.15 -37.84 -11.52
CA GLU A 64 -24.65 -37.76 -10.14
C GLU A 64 -25.37 -39.02 -9.72
N ARG A 65 -25.09 -39.54 -8.53
CA ARG A 65 -25.69 -40.71 -7.93
C ARG A 65 -26.14 -40.46 -6.50
N VAL A 66 -27.07 -41.24 -6.01
CA VAL A 66 -27.46 -41.23 -4.60
C VAL A 66 -26.75 -42.34 -3.87
N ALA A 67 -25.96 -41.99 -2.88
CA ALA A 67 -25.33 -42.92 -1.95
C ALA A 67 -26.10 -42.96 -0.63
N THR A 68 -26.59 -44.15 -0.26
CA THR A 68 -27.17 -44.39 1.06
C THR A 68 -26.09 -44.92 2.01
N VAL A 69 -25.76 -44.17 3.05
CA VAL A 69 -24.84 -44.62 4.11
C VAL A 69 -25.68 -45.20 5.25
N SER A 70 -25.52 -46.47 5.51
CA SER A 70 -26.18 -47.21 6.56
C SER A 70 -25.20 -47.52 7.69
N ILE A 71 -25.48 -47.05 8.89
CA ILE A 71 -24.67 -47.30 10.07
C ILE A 71 -25.47 -48.13 11.05
N THR A 72 -24.97 -49.32 11.35
CA THR A 72 -25.58 -50.22 12.33
C THR A 72 -24.75 -50.20 13.62
N PRO A 73 -25.24 -49.57 14.68
CA PRO A 73 -24.59 -49.64 15.99
C PRO A 73 -24.64 -51.08 16.54
N PHE A 74 -23.78 -51.36 17.52
CA PHE A 74 -23.75 -52.64 18.19
C PHE A 74 -25.08 -52.85 18.92
N GLU A 75 -25.79 -53.99 18.59
CA GLU A 75 -27.09 -54.37 19.18
C GLU A 75 -28.22 -53.31 19.00
N ASP A 76 -28.17 -52.50 17.93
CA ASP A 76 -29.19 -51.46 17.65
C ASP A 76 -29.62 -51.52 16.19
N THR A 77 -30.63 -50.71 15.83
CA THR A 77 -31.17 -50.61 14.47
C THR A 77 -30.29 -49.74 13.58
N PRO A 78 -30.21 -50.05 12.26
CA PRO A 78 -29.44 -49.20 11.33
C PRO A 78 -30.00 -47.77 11.23
N VAL A 79 -29.13 -46.82 11.02
CA VAL A 79 -29.44 -45.43 10.72
C VAL A 79 -28.95 -45.14 9.30
N ASP A 80 -29.92 -44.93 8.43
CA ASP A 80 -29.69 -44.66 7.00
C ASP A 80 -29.72 -43.18 6.71
N LYS A 81 -28.81 -42.70 5.83
CA LYS A 81 -28.80 -41.34 5.35
C LYS A 81 -28.31 -41.26 3.93
N ASP A 82 -29.12 -40.56 3.09
CA ASP A 82 -28.77 -40.37 1.69
C ASP A 82 -27.88 -39.13 1.48
N PHE A 83 -26.95 -39.26 0.56
CA PHE A 83 -26.04 -38.24 0.14
C PHE A 83 -25.88 -38.23 -1.37
N LEU A 84 -25.69 -37.06 -1.96
CA LEU A 84 -25.35 -36.93 -3.36
C LEU A 84 -23.86 -37.18 -3.57
N VAL A 85 -23.53 -38.06 -4.51
CA VAL A 85 -22.17 -38.31 -5.01
C VAL A 85 -22.09 -37.76 -6.43
N VAL A 86 -21.11 -36.92 -6.69
CA VAL A 86 -20.94 -36.21 -7.96
C VAL A 86 -19.63 -36.59 -8.66
N PRO A 87 -19.53 -36.48 -9.99
CA PRO A 87 -18.27 -36.62 -10.69
C PRO A 87 -17.19 -35.71 -10.12
N GLN A 88 -16.01 -36.25 -9.84
CA GLN A 88 -14.90 -35.47 -9.27
C GLN A 88 -14.01 -34.94 -10.40
N LYS A 89 -13.59 -33.67 -10.24
CA LYS A 89 -12.59 -33.04 -11.10
C LYS A 89 -11.21 -33.71 -10.91
N HIS A 90 -10.42 -33.78 -11.95
CA HIS A 90 -9.05 -34.24 -11.90
C HIS A 90 -8.10 -33.10 -11.48
N TRP A 91 -8.08 -32.81 -10.18
CA TRP A 91 -7.35 -31.69 -9.64
C TRP A 91 -5.84 -31.78 -9.81
N GLU A 92 -5.22 -30.66 -10.13
CA GLU A 92 -3.78 -30.43 -10.02
C GLU A 92 -3.49 -29.43 -8.89
N ILE A 93 -2.54 -29.76 -8.02
CA ILE A 93 -2.17 -28.96 -6.87
C ILE A 93 -0.68 -28.61 -6.97
N PRO A 94 -0.31 -27.50 -7.63
CA PRO A 94 1.04 -26.97 -7.56
C PRO A 94 1.28 -26.38 -6.18
N LEU A 95 2.32 -26.85 -5.50
CA LEU A 95 2.79 -26.33 -4.22
C LEU A 95 3.91 -25.33 -4.48
N LEU A 96 3.69 -24.08 -4.04
CA LEU A 96 4.66 -23.00 -4.15
C LEU A 96 5.41 -22.89 -2.83
N TYR A 97 6.72 -22.89 -2.89
CA TYR A 97 7.54 -22.83 -1.70
C TYR A 97 8.43 -21.59 -1.67
N SER A 98 8.36 -20.88 -0.56
CA SER A 98 9.23 -19.74 -0.22
C SER A 98 9.36 -19.64 1.28
N SER A 99 10.27 -18.82 1.76
CA SER A 99 10.30 -18.35 3.14
C SER A 99 9.84 -16.90 3.17
N HIS A 100 9.13 -16.53 4.22
CA HIS A 100 8.65 -15.15 4.41
C HIS A 100 9.63 -14.37 5.28
N GLU A 101 9.71 -13.08 4.98
CA GLU A 101 10.61 -12.18 5.67
C GLU A 101 9.89 -10.96 6.22
N ASP A 102 10.18 -10.72 7.50
CA ASP A 102 9.73 -9.56 8.25
C ASP A 102 10.90 -8.63 8.53
N LEU A 103 11.01 -7.50 7.83
CA LEU A 103 12.10 -6.54 8.04
C LEU A 103 12.02 -5.87 9.43
N GLY A 104 12.81 -6.40 10.36
CA GLY A 104 12.92 -5.90 11.73
C GLY A 104 11.95 -6.49 12.75
N TYR A 105 11.04 -7.39 12.34
CA TYR A 105 10.06 -7.96 13.28
C TYR A 105 10.60 -9.13 14.11
N CYS A 106 11.26 -10.09 13.49
CA CYS A 106 11.71 -11.33 14.15
C CYS A 106 13.21 -11.40 14.44
N ALA A 107 14.04 -10.56 13.82
CA ALA A 107 15.49 -10.54 14.00
C ALA A 107 16.09 -9.15 13.74
N TYR A 108 17.36 -8.99 14.11
CA TYR A 108 18.14 -7.84 13.67
C TYR A 108 18.29 -7.86 12.17
N ILE A 109 18.16 -6.71 11.50
CA ILE A 109 18.16 -6.59 10.04
C ILE A 109 19.43 -7.16 9.42
N GLU A 110 20.58 -6.94 10.07
CA GLU A 110 21.87 -7.45 9.57
C GLU A 110 21.95 -8.97 9.64
N LYS A 111 21.38 -9.55 10.69
CA LYS A 111 21.28 -11.00 10.83
C LYS A 111 20.34 -11.57 9.79
N LEU A 112 19.19 -10.92 9.58
CA LEU A 112 18.20 -11.33 8.61
C LEU A 112 18.76 -11.29 7.19
N HIS A 113 19.51 -10.22 6.85
CA HIS A 113 20.18 -10.10 5.55
C HIS A 113 21.16 -11.27 5.28
N TYR A 114 21.91 -11.70 6.30
CA TYR A 114 22.76 -12.87 6.18
C TYR A 114 21.97 -14.19 6.12
N GLU A 115 20.88 -14.32 6.90
CA GLU A 115 20.00 -15.49 6.86
C GLU A 115 19.36 -15.69 5.48
N CYS A 116 18.94 -14.62 4.80
CA CYS A 116 18.39 -14.69 3.45
C CYS A 116 19.41 -15.25 2.44
N TYR A 117 20.68 -14.88 2.57
CA TYR A 117 21.74 -15.54 1.78
C TYR A 117 21.82 -17.03 2.06
N GLU A 118 21.89 -17.44 3.35
CA GLU A 118 21.98 -18.86 3.73
C GLU A 118 20.78 -19.64 3.25
N TYR A 119 19.56 -19.08 3.33
CA TYR A 119 18.34 -19.75 2.86
C TYR A 119 18.35 -19.92 1.35
N LEU A 120 18.75 -18.91 0.58
CA LEU A 120 18.82 -19.03 -0.87
C LEU A 120 19.92 -20.01 -1.29
N LYS A 121 21.07 -20.02 -0.62
CA LYS A 121 22.10 -21.03 -0.81
C LYS A 121 21.57 -22.42 -0.55
N LYS A 122 20.77 -22.62 0.52
CA LYS A 122 20.12 -23.90 0.82
C LYS A 122 19.11 -24.31 -0.24
N ALA A 123 18.32 -23.37 -0.76
CA ALA A 123 17.38 -23.63 -1.86
C ALA A 123 18.12 -24.09 -3.13
N ILE A 124 19.25 -23.46 -3.45
CA ILE A 124 20.15 -23.85 -4.58
C ILE A 124 20.61 -25.30 -4.40
N GLU A 125 21.12 -25.66 -3.20
CA GLU A 125 21.55 -27.03 -2.91
C GLU A 125 20.43 -28.06 -3.11
N LEU A 126 19.22 -27.73 -2.60
CA LEU A 126 18.05 -28.61 -2.74
C LEU A 126 17.59 -28.76 -4.20
N CYS A 127 17.61 -27.66 -4.98
CA CYS A 127 17.31 -27.70 -6.42
C CYS A 127 18.31 -28.58 -7.22
N GLN A 128 19.58 -28.58 -6.80
CA GLN A 128 20.59 -29.45 -7.41
C GLN A 128 20.42 -30.92 -7.05
N LYS A 129 20.07 -31.18 -5.80
CA LYS A 129 19.94 -32.56 -5.26
C LYS A 129 18.65 -33.24 -5.70
N HIS A 130 17.56 -32.48 -5.85
CA HIS A 130 16.22 -32.99 -6.14
C HIS A 130 15.67 -32.37 -7.41
N GLU A 131 15.41 -33.17 -8.43
CA GLU A 131 14.93 -32.70 -9.74
C GLU A 131 13.59 -31.97 -9.65
N SER A 132 12.67 -32.43 -8.82
CA SER A 132 11.32 -31.88 -8.65
C SER A 132 11.27 -30.72 -7.65
N PHE A 133 12.37 -30.39 -6.96
CA PHE A 133 12.35 -29.29 -6.01
C PHE A 133 12.32 -27.94 -6.72
N LYS A 134 11.41 -27.07 -6.31
CA LYS A 134 11.25 -25.71 -6.84
C LYS A 134 11.19 -24.72 -5.67
N TYR A 135 11.62 -23.48 -5.93
CA TYR A 135 11.64 -22.44 -4.90
C TYR A 135 11.37 -21.06 -5.49
N MET A 136 10.78 -20.17 -4.71
CA MET A 136 10.58 -18.78 -5.08
C MET A 136 11.36 -17.87 -4.14
N ILE A 137 12.08 -16.92 -4.69
CA ILE A 137 12.68 -15.79 -3.95
C ILE A 137 11.56 -14.75 -3.76
N GLU A 138 11.21 -14.46 -2.53
CA GLU A 138 10.05 -13.63 -2.20
C GLU A 138 10.19 -12.19 -2.68
N HIS A 139 11.39 -11.59 -2.51
CA HIS A 139 11.65 -10.19 -2.84
C HIS A 139 13.06 -9.99 -3.40
N TYR A 140 13.27 -8.89 -4.13
CA TYR A 140 14.59 -8.49 -4.61
C TYR A 140 15.60 -8.28 -3.47
N TRP A 141 15.17 -7.83 -2.31
CA TRP A 141 15.98 -7.67 -1.12
C TRP A 141 16.75 -8.95 -0.72
N TRP A 142 16.16 -10.12 -0.92
CA TRP A 142 16.83 -11.41 -0.74
C TRP A 142 17.94 -11.64 -1.79
N LEU A 143 17.68 -11.25 -3.04
CA LEU A 143 18.66 -11.38 -4.10
C LEU A 143 19.84 -10.43 -3.88
N ASP A 144 19.58 -9.22 -3.38
CA ASP A 144 20.62 -8.27 -2.99
C ASP A 144 21.45 -8.79 -1.81
N ALA A 145 20.80 -9.40 -0.82
CA ALA A 145 21.47 -10.11 0.27
C ALA A 145 22.36 -11.25 -0.25
N PHE A 146 21.86 -12.07 -1.16
CA PHE A 146 22.64 -13.14 -1.79
C PHE A 146 23.83 -12.58 -2.55
N ASP A 147 23.65 -11.55 -3.34
CA ASP A 147 24.73 -10.90 -4.11
C ASP A 147 25.85 -10.34 -3.22
N SER A 148 25.50 -9.95 -1.99
CA SER A 148 26.47 -9.40 -1.03
C SER A 148 27.42 -10.44 -0.43
N TYR A 149 27.01 -11.71 -0.33
CA TYR A 149 27.80 -12.76 0.32
C TYR A 149 28.18 -13.91 -0.60
N ALA A 150 27.44 -14.13 -1.69
CA ALA A 150 27.64 -15.27 -2.56
C ALA A 150 28.93 -15.21 -3.39
N THR A 151 29.55 -16.37 -3.57
CA THR A 151 30.68 -16.58 -4.49
C THR A 151 30.21 -16.53 -5.95
N ASP A 152 31.13 -16.28 -6.88
CA ASP A 152 30.83 -16.29 -8.31
C ASP A 152 30.24 -17.64 -8.77
N ASN A 153 30.69 -18.76 -8.16
CA ASN A 153 30.15 -20.08 -8.45
C ASN A 153 28.69 -20.22 -8.00
N GLU A 154 28.34 -19.74 -6.83
CA GLU A 154 26.95 -19.76 -6.34
C GLU A 154 26.05 -18.87 -7.21
N LYS A 155 26.53 -17.70 -7.64
CA LYS A 155 25.82 -16.82 -8.59
C LYS A 155 25.61 -17.50 -9.95
N ALA A 156 26.61 -18.21 -10.46
CA ALA A 156 26.49 -18.97 -11.71
C ALA A 156 25.48 -20.12 -11.58
N LEU A 157 25.44 -20.82 -10.43
CA LEU A 157 24.45 -21.85 -10.15
C LEU A 157 23.04 -21.29 -10.09
N LEU A 158 22.84 -20.19 -9.39
CA LEU A 158 21.54 -19.50 -9.33
C LEU A 158 21.06 -19.10 -10.72
N LYS A 159 21.94 -18.51 -11.54
CA LYS A 159 21.65 -18.17 -12.94
C LYS A 159 21.18 -19.38 -13.76
N LYS A 160 21.82 -20.53 -13.57
CA LYS A 160 21.44 -21.78 -14.22
C LYS A 160 20.03 -22.24 -13.76
N LEU A 161 19.75 -22.19 -12.45
CA LEU A 161 18.48 -22.63 -11.88
C LEU A 161 17.30 -21.72 -12.30
N PHE A 162 17.54 -20.43 -12.50
CA PHE A 162 16.56 -19.54 -13.12
C PHE A 162 16.26 -19.97 -14.58
N ALA A 163 17.30 -20.24 -15.38
CA ALA A 163 17.12 -20.71 -16.76
C ALA A 163 16.38 -22.05 -16.85
N GLU A 164 16.61 -22.96 -15.90
CA GLU A 164 15.94 -24.24 -15.77
C GLU A 164 14.52 -24.15 -15.16
N LYS A 165 14.06 -22.95 -14.80
CA LYS A 165 12.77 -22.72 -14.13
C LYS A 165 12.60 -23.54 -12.84
N LYS A 166 13.68 -23.69 -12.09
CA LYS A 166 13.67 -24.31 -10.76
C LYS A 166 13.52 -23.26 -9.65
N ILE A 167 14.00 -22.05 -9.90
CA ILE A 167 13.86 -20.90 -8.99
C ILE A 167 13.16 -19.76 -9.75
N ASP A 168 12.29 -19.03 -9.07
CA ASP A 168 11.65 -17.81 -9.56
C ASP A 168 11.94 -16.63 -8.64
N LEU A 169 11.68 -15.41 -9.10
CA LEU A 169 11.85 -14.18 -8.34
C LEU A 169 10.58 -13.33 -8.43
N SER A 170 10.05 -12.90 -7.28
CA SER A 170 9.04 -11.84 -7.24
C SER A 170 9.69 -10.49 -7.59
N ALA A 171 8.99 -9.70 -8.36
CA ALA A 171 9.46 -8.40 -8.85
C ALA A 171 9.54 -7.31 -7.77
N THR A 172 8.89 -7.51 -6.61
CA THR A 172 8.84 -6.54 -5.52
C THR A 172 10.21 -6.38 -4.84
N HIS A 173 10.54 -5.14 -4.43
CA HIS A 173 11.76 -4.91 -3.64
C HIS A 173 11.65 -5.55 -2.25
N SER A 174 10.53 -5.34 -1.59
CA SER A 174 10.15 -5.86 -0.27
C SER A 174 8.61 -5.88 -0.16
N GLY A 175 8.06 -6.35 0.94
CA GLY A 175 6.62 -6.36 1.20
C GLY A 175 6.06 -4.98 1.52
N VAL A 176 5.99 -4.07 0.53
CA VAL A 176 5.63 -2.65 0.74
C VAL A 176 4.13 -2.43 0.89
N HIS A 177 3.74 -1.55 1.80
CA HIS A 177 2.42 -0.93 1.82
C HIS A 177 2.27 0.00 0.61
N THR A 178 1.70 -0.51 -0.46
CA THR A 178 1.63 0.21 -1.73
C THR A 178 0.89 1.54 -1.64
N SER A 179 -0.06 1.69 -0.73
CA SER A 179 -0.79 2.94 -0.50
C SER A 179 0.07 4.09 0.02
N TRP A 180 1.23 3.80 0.64
CA TRP A 180 2.14 4.83 1.16
C TRP A 180 3.23 5.24 0.18
N ALA A 181 3.59 4.35 -0.73
CA ALA A 181 4.59 4.64 -1.74
C ALA A 181 4.14 5.81 -2.61
N SER A 182 5.05 6.65 -3.09
CA SER A 182 4.75 7.60 -4.16
C SER A 182 4.63 6.88 -5.50
N SER A 183 4.07 7.55 -6.49
CA SER A 183 3.92 6.99 -7.84
C SER A 183 5.27 6.54 -8.42
N GLU A 184 6.31 7.34 -8.26
CA GLU A 184 7.66 7.00 -8.74
C GLU A 184 8.33 5.92 -7.87
N GLN A 185 8.15 5.97 -6.55
CA GLN A 185 8.67 4.93 -5.66
C GLN A 185 8.04 3.57 -5.96
N LEU A 186 6.73 3.53 -6.25
CA LEU A 186 6.05 2.29 -6.64
C LEU A 186 6.68 1.70 -7.91
N ALA A 187 6.95 2.54 -8.93
CA ALA A 187 7.60 2.08 -10.15
C ALA A 187 9.04 1.60 -9.90
N ARG A 188 9.88 2.40 -9.24
CA ARG A 188 11.30 2.08 -9.03
C ARG A 188 11.53 0.94 -8.06
N GLY A 189 10.70 0.80 -7.05
CA GLY A 189 10.75 -0.35 -6.14
C GLY A 189 10.52 -1.69 -6.83
N MET A 190 9.96 -1.67 -8.04
CA MET A 190 9.79 -2.86 -8.88
C MET A 190 10.90 -2.98 -9.92
N TYR A 191 11.10 -1.94 -10.74
CA TYR A 191 11.93 -2.12 -11.92
C TYR A 191 13.44 -2.18 -11.65
N PHE A 192 13.93 -1.57 -10.59
CA PHE A 192 15.37 -1.68 -10.27
C PHE A 192 15.78 -3.12 -10.03
N GLY A 193 14.99 -3.86 -9.20
CA GLY A 193 15.25 -5.28 -8.98
C GLY A 193 15.08 -6.10 -10.25
N CYS A 194 14.11 -5.79 -11.10
CA CYS A 194 13.92 -6.46 -12.39
C CYS A 194 15.08 -6.22 -13.37
N GLN A 195 15.59 -4.99 -13.43
CA GLN A 195 16.72 -4.65 -14.28
C GLN A 195 18.01 -5.40 -13.85
N GLU A 196 18.33 -5.39 -12.56
CA GLU A 196 19.49 -6.11 -12.05
C GLU A 196 19.38 -7.61 -12.20
N ALA A 197 18.20 -8.18 -11.94
CA ALA A 197 17.96 -9.60 -12.17
C ALA A 197 18.19 -9.98 -13.64
N LYS A 198 17.77 -9.11 -14.57
CA LYS A 198 18.02 -9.31 -16.00
C LYS A 198 19.51 -9.21 -16.36
N GLU A 199 20.21 -8.23 -15.84
CA GLU A 199 21.63 -8.00 -16.14
C GLU A 199 22.53 -9.09 -15.55
N LYS A 200 22.34 -9.42 -14.28
CA LYS A 200 23.18 -10.39 -13.56
C LYS A 200 22.80 -11.85 -13.88
N TYR A 201 21.52 -12.14 -13.90
CA TYR A 201 20.99 -13.50 -13.95
C TYR A 201 20.26 -13.87 -15.26
N GLY A 202 19.96 -12.89 -16.11
CA GLY A 202 19.30 -13.09 -17.40
C GLY A 202 17.81 -13.35 -17.32
N ILE A 203 17.18 -13.08 -16.16
CA ILE A 203 15.73 -13.26 -15.97
C ILE A 203 14.97 -11.93 -15.96
N SER A 204 13.73 -11.97 -16.42
CA SER A 204 12.78 -10.87 -16.29
C SER A 204 11.60 -11.36 -15.46
N PRO A 205 11.52 -11.02 -14.18
CA PRO A 205 10.41 -11.39 -13.31
C PRO A 205 9.06 -11.01 -13.92
N LYS A 206 8.07 -11.89 -13.83
CA LYS A 206 6.70 -11.65 -14.35
C LYS A 206 5.65 -11.65 -13.27
N CYS A 207 6.03 -12.03 -12.06
CA CYS A 207 5.16 -12.16 -10.90
C CYS A 207 5.54 -11.14 -9.83
N ALA A 208 4.55 -10.60 -9.13
CA ALA A 208 4.70 -9.84 -7.92
C ALA A 208 3.86 -10.48 -6.82
N PHE A 209 4.48 -10.87 -5.72
CA PHE A 209 3.79 -11.52 -4.61
C PHE A 209 3.82 -10.62 -3.37
N TYR A 210 2.65 -10.39 -2.82
CA TYR A 210 2.44 -9.70 -1.55
C TYR A 210 2.06 -10.74 -0.50
N VAL A 211 3.01 -11.10 0.31
CA VAL A 211 2.86 -12.06 1.41
C VAL A 211 2.65 -11.30 2.70
N ASP A 212 1.82 -11.80 3.57
CA ASP A 212 1.44 -11.20 4.86
C ASP A 212 0.72 -9.83 4.77
N LEU A 213 0.60 -9.25 3.60
CA LEU A 213 -0.14 -8.02 3.33
C LEU A 213 -1.61 -8.30 3.04
N SER A 214 -2.50 -7.46 3.56
CA SER A 214 -3.94 -7.66 3.43
C SER A 214 -4.54 -7.14 2.12
N GLY A 215 -3.78 -6.36 1.36
CA GLY A 215 -4.23 -5.78 0.11
C GLY A 215 -3.17 -4.95 -0.59
N ALA A 216 -3.57 -4.30 -1.66
CA ALA A 216 -2.73 -3.40 -2.44
C ALA A 216 -3.58 -2.31 -3.10
N SER A 217 -3.00 -1.12 -3.28
CA SER A 217 -3.65 -0.01 -3.98
C SER A 217 -4.03 -0.37 -5.42
N TRP A 218 -5.20 0.03 -5.86
CA TRP A 218 -5.68 -0.24 -7.22
C TRP A 218 -4.72 0.25 -8.33
N SER A 219 -4.01 1.33 -8.08
CA SER A 219 -3.02 1.87 -9.04
C SER A 219 -1.84 0.96 -9.34
N VAL A 220 -1.58 -0.09 -8.51
CA VAL A 220 -0.50 -1.03 -8.79
C VAL A 220 -0.71 -1.76 -10.11
N VAL A 221 -1.96 -1.99 -10.52
CA VAL A 221 -2.29 -2.71 -11.75
C VAL A 221 -1.66 -2.03 -12.96
N ASN A 222 -1.91 -0.72 -13.12
CA ASN A 222 -1.34 0.04 -14.22
C ASN A 222 0.19 0.11 -14.15
N CYS A 223 0.73 0.40 -12.97
CA CYS A 223 2.18 0.49 -12.77
C CYS A 223 2.88 -0.83 -13.15
N PHE A 224 2.33 -1.98 -12.72
CA PHE A 224 2.92 -3.29 -12.94
C PHE A 224 2.80 -3.74 -14.40
N ALA A 225 1.64 -3.55 -15.00
CA ALA A 225 1.45 -3.83 -16.43
C ALA A 225 2.46 -3.04 -17.28
N LYS A 226 2.70 -1.76 -16.94
CA LYS A 226 3.68 -0.89 -17.62
C LYS A 226 5.15 -1.26 -17.35
N ILE A 227 5.44 -2.15 -16.40
CA ILE A 227 6.76 -2.76 -16.17
C ILE A 227 6.85 -4.14 -16.87
N GLY A 228 5.72 -4.72 -17.28
CA GLY A 228 5.61 -6.04 -17.87
C GLY A 228 5.39 -7.15 -16.85
N ILE A 229 4.98 -6.82 -15.63
CA ILE A 229 4.48 -7.78 -14.64
C ILE A 229 3.07 -8.19 -15.05
N LYS A 230 2.86 -9.49 -15.21
CA LYS A 230 1.59 -10.06 -15.66
C LYS A 230 0.75 -10.65 -14.53
N TYR A 231 1.40 -11.10 -13.46
CA TYR A 231 0.80 -11.93 -12.43
C TYR A 231 1.02 -11.34 -11.06
N ILE A 232 -0.03 -11.30 -10.25
CA ILE A 232 0.03 -10.86 -8.85
C ILE A 232 -0.49 -11.97 -7.96
N GLY A 233 0.22 -12.25 -6.87
CA GLY A 233 -0.27 -13.04 -5.76
C GLY A 233 -0.51 -12.17 -4.54
N ILE A 234 -1.72 -12.22 -3.96
CA ILE A 234 -2.00 -11.62 -2.65
C ILE A 234 -2.28 -12.75 -1.68
N LEU A 235 -1.38 -12.90 -0.71
CA LEU A 235 -1.42 -13.91 0.33
C LEU A 235 -1.66 -13.21 1.66
N ALA A 236 -2.91 -12.89 1.91
CA ALA A 236 -3.32 -12.00 2.99
C ALA A 236 -3.08 -12.59 4.38
N ASN A 237 -2.68 -11.73 5.32
CA ASN A 237 -2.79 -12.03 6.73
C ASN A 237 -4.22 -11.73 7.23
N SER A 238 -4.89 -12.76 7.72
CA SER A 238 -6.30 -12.68 8.12
C SER A 238 -6.52 -12.27 9.58
N PHE A 239 -5.49 -11.86 10.31
CA PHE A 239 -5.59 -11.60 11.76
C PHE A 239 -6.49 -10.42 12.15
N ARG A 240 -6.85 -9.56 11.20
CA ARG A 240 -7.67 -8.37 11.49
C ARG A 240 -9.15 -8.54 11.24
N ASN A 241 -9.72 -9.75 11.40
CA ASN A 241 -11.12 -10.06 11.09
C ASN A 241 -11.50 -9.84 9.62
N SER A 242 -10.53 -9.81 8.70
CA SER A 242 -10.85 -10.01 7.32
C SER A 242 -11.51 -11.38 7.22
N LYS A 243 -12.82 -11.42 7.21
CA LYS A 243 -13.46 -12.65 6.76
C LYS A 243 -12.91 -12.88 5.38
N PRO A 244 -12.15 -13.95 5.16
CA PRO A 244 -11.66 -14.26 3.84
C PRO A 244 -12.89 -14.24 2.96
N ASN A 245 -12.82 -13.45 1.93
CA ASN A 245 -13.95 -13.22 1.10
C ASN A 245 -14.27 -14.49 0.33
N THR A 246 -15.27 -15.24 0.80
CA THR A 246 -15.73 -16.47 0.14
C THR A 246 -16.39 -16.19 -1.19
N ASP A 247 -16.76 -14.92 -1.45
CA ASP A 247 -17.57 -14.54 -2.60
C ASP A 247 -16.72 -13.93 -3.73
N ILE A 248 -15.44 -13.62 -3.49
CA ILE A 248 -14.51 -13.23 -4.56
C ILE A 248 -13.86 -14.48 -5.15
N PRO A 249 -13.80 -14.63 -6.46
CA PRO A 249 -13.05 -15.71 -7.09
C PRO A 249 -11.60 -15.70 -6.62
N PRO A 250 -10.98 -16.87 -6.39
CA PRO A 250 -9.57 -16.94 -6.00
C PRO A 250 -8.65 -16.47 -7.12
N LEU A 251 -9.11 -16.51 -8.38
CA LEU A 251 -8.40 -16.10 -9.57
C LEU A 251 -9.29 -15.16 -10.40
N PHE A 252 -8.76 -13.98 -10.73
CA PHE A 252 -9.46 -12.99 -11.56
C PHE A 252 -8.48 -12.06 -12.26
N TRP A 253 -8.91 -11.50 -13.39
CA TRP A 253 -8.24 -10.36 -14.00
C TRP A 253 -8.56 -9.12 -13.16
N TRP A 254 -7.53 -8.55 -12.57
CA TRP A 254 -7.65 -7.26 -11.89
C TRP A 254 -7.35 -6.16 -12.89
N GLN A 255 -8.39 -5.41 -13.25
CA GLN A 255 -8.33 -4.36 -14.27
C GLN A 255 -8.09 -3.01 -13.60
N ASP A 256 -7.23 -2.20 -14.21
CA ASP A 256 -6.88 -0.87 -13.71
C ASP A 256 -8.02 0.16 -13.84
N LEU A 257 -7.79 1.36 -13.34
CA LEU A 257 -8.72 2.50 -13.42
C LEU A 257 -9.05 2.86 -14.87
N SER A 258 -8.07 2.85 -15.78
CA SER A 258 -8.25 3.18 -17.19
C SER A 258 -9.13 2.18 -17.93
N GLY A 259 -9.22 0.95 -17.45
CA GLY A 259 -9.85 -0.17 -18.15
C GLY A 259 -9.03 -0.74 -19.32
N LYS A 260 -7.79 -0.27 -19.52
CA LYS A 260 -6.92 -0.69 -20.65
C LYS A 260 -5.88 -1.74 -20.23
N GLU A 261 -5.41 -1.66 -18.97
CA GLU A 261 -4.43 -2.60 -18.44
C GLU A 261 -5.07 -3.57 -17.45
N ARG A 262 -4.53 -4.77 -17.38
CA ARG A 262 -4.96 -5.78 -16.40
C ARG A 262 -3.81 -6.71 -16.05
N VAL A 263 -3.89 -7.27 -14.85
CA VAL A 263 -2.99 -8.31 -14.37
C VAL A 263 -3.81 -9.50 -13.87
N LEU A 264 -3.30 -10.70 -14.00
CA LEU A 264 -3.96 -11.88 -13.45
C LEU A 264 -3.60 -12.00 -11.97
N LEU A 265 -4.62 -11.94 -11.12
CA LEU A 265 -4.43 -11.98 -9.67
C LEU A 265 -4.89 -13.31 -9.10
N TRP A 266 -3.99 -13.92 -8.32
CA TRP A 266 -4.29 -15.03 -7.42
C TRP A 266 -4.47 -14.51 -6.00
N ASN A 267 -5.67 -14.66 -5.43
CA ASN A 267 -6.00 -14.28 -4.06
C ASN A 267 -6.03 -15.51 -3.17
N GLN A 268 -4.94 -15.78 -2.48
CA GLN A 268 -4.92 -16.79 -1.44
C GLN A 268 -5.26 -16.14 -0.10
N ARG A 269 -6.35 -16.58 0.51
CA ARG A 269 -6.99 -15.98 1.69
C ARG A 269 -6.13 -15.98 2.96
N SER A 270 -5.04 -16.71 2.99
CA SER A 270 -4.09 -16.73 4.09
C SER A 270 -2.73 -17.17 3.57
N TYR A 271 -1.67 -16.44 3.91
CA TYR A 271 -0.30 -16.85 3.63
C TYR A 271 0.14 -17.97 4.56
N ARG A 272 -0.17 -17.86 5.82
CA ARG A 272 -0.02 -18.92 6.81
C ARG A 272 -1.19 -19.86 6.69
N GLN A 273 -0.92 -21.04 6.19
CA GLN A 273 -1.89 -22.10 6.15
C GLN A 273 -2.00 -22.71 7.57
N HIS A 274 -2.76 -22.08 8.47
CA HIS A 274 -2.96 -22.54 9.85
C HIS A 274 -3.34 -24.02 10.00
N GLY A 275 -3.68 -24.69 8.90
CA GLY A 275 -3.89 -26.12 8.88
C GLY A 275 -2.62 -26.92 8.65
N LEU A 276 -1.55 -26.32 8.13
CA LEU A 276 -0.26 -27.01 8.02
C LEU A 276 0.41 -27.21 9.36
N ASP A 277 0.16 -26.34 10.35
CA ASP A 277 0.61 -26.60 11.72
C ASP A 277 0.13 -27.98 12.19
N GLY A 278 -1.06 -28.41 11.76
CA GLY A 278 -1.56 -29.79 11.99
C GLY A 278 -0.91 -30.84 11.10
N ILE A 279 -0.54 -30.54 9.86
CA ILE A 279 0.20 -31.46 8.98
C ILE A 279 1.66 -31.57 9.45
N TRP A 280 2.28 -30.41 9.78
CA TRP A 280 3.66 -30.38 10.28
C TRP A 280 3.86 -31.16 11.57
N CYS A 281 3.03 -30.89 12.55
CA CYS A 281 3.21 -31.46 13.89
C CYS A 281 2.84 -32.93 13.97
N ASP A 282 1.92 -33.38 13.13
CA ASP A 282 1.31 -34.71 13.24
C ASP A 282 1.68 -35.69 12.13
N THR A 283 1.81 -35.20 10.90
CA THR A 283 1.98 -36.07 9.72
C THR A 283 3.40 -36.05 9.18
N LEU A 284 4.05 -34.89 9.19
CA LEU A 284 5.46 -34.75 8.84
C LEU A 284 6.31 -34.74 10.11
N ARG A 285 7.28 -35.61 10.19
CA ARG A 285 8.25 -35.66 11.29
C ARG A 285 9.64 -35.51 10.72
N GLN A 286 10.44 -34.70 11.42
CA GLN A 286 11.83 -34.48 11.08
C GLN A 286 12.72 -35.54 11.74
N TYR A 287 13.60 -36.12 10.95
CA TYR A 287 14.70 -36.93 11.47
C TYR A 287 15.79 -36.03 12.08
N PRO A 288 16.60 -36.56 13.00
CA PRO A 288 17.70 -35.79 13.62
C PRO A 288 18.68 -35.18 12.61
N GLU A 289 18.87 -35.81 11.46
CA GLU A 289 19.70 -35.32 10.36
C GLU A 289 19.03 -34.22 9.48
N GLY A 290 17.79 -33.83 9.80
CA GLY A 290 17.08 -32.76 9.13
C GLY A 290 16.22 -33.16 7.93
N SER A 291 16.20 -34.46 7.55
CA SER A 291 15.26 -34.96 6.56
C SER A 291 13.85 -35.14 7.14
N PHE A 292 12.84 -35.19 6.28
CA PHE A 292 11.47 -35.39 6.69
C PHE A 292 10.95 -36.76 6.26
N TYR A 293 10.08 -37.34 7.07
CA TYR A 293 9.27 -38.49 6.67
C TYR A 293 7.79 -38.23 6.91
N PHE A 294 6.98 -38.86 6.09
CA PHE A 294 5.53 -38.74 6.16
C PHE A 294 4.95 -39.90 6.98
N ASP A 295 4.29 -39.58 8.09
CA ASP A 295 3.59 -40.58 8.90
C ASP A 295 2.28 -40.99 8.20
N THR A 296 2.34 -42.04 7.38
CA THR A 296 1.20 -42.54 6.60
C THR A 296 0.01 -42.92 7.46
N THR A 297 0.21 -43.22 8.77
CA THR A 297 -0.90 -43.52 9.69
C THR A 297 -1.78 -42.30 9.97
N LYS A 298 -1.28 -41.11 9.66
CA LYS A 298 -1.98 -39.82 9.85
C LYS A 298 -2.36 -39.14 8.52
N MET A 299 -2.16 -39.81 7.42
CA MET A 299 -2.43 -39.28 6.07
C MET A 299 -3.86 -38.76 5.91
N LEU A 300 -4.85 -39.36 6.58
CA LEU A 300 -6.23 -38.91 6.56
C LEU A 300 -6.42 -37.46 6.99
N LYS A 301 -5.59 -36.95 7.91
CA LYS A 301 -5.63 -35.53 8.29
C LYS A 301 -5.20 -34.60 7.15
N THR A 302 -4.14 -35.00 6.43
CA THR A 302 -3.64 -34.26 5.26
C THR A 302 -4.65 -34.29 4.13
N GLU A 303 -5.24 -35.42 3.83
CA GLU A 303 -6.29 -35.62 2.84
C GLU A 303 -7.51 -34.76 3.14
N ARG A 304 -7.96 -34.76 4.40
CA ARG A 304 -9.05 -33.90 4.86
C ARG A 304 -8.72 -32.44 4.66
N TRP A 305 -7.54 -32.01 5.05
CA TRP A 305 -7.11 -30.61 4.92
C TRP A 305 -7.15 -30.14 3.45
N PHE A 306 -6.57 -30.92 2.52
CA PHE A 306 -6.63 -30.59 1.10
C PHE A 306 -8.08 -30.61 0.57
N SER A 307 -8.89 -31.57 0.99
CA SER A 307 -10.31 -31.65 0.59
C SER A 307 -11.07 -30.39 1.02
N GLU A 308 -10.87 -29.91 2.24
CA GLU A 308 -11.49 -28.69 2.76
C GLU A 308 -11.03 -27.44 1.99
N ARG A 309 -9.80 -27.42 1.52
CA ARG A 309 -9.30 -26.30 0.69
C ARG A 309 -9.88 -26.32 -0.70
N ILE A 310 -9.92 -27.47 -1.33
CA ILE A 310 -10.50 -27.66 -2.65
C ILE A 310 -11.99 -27.33 -2.65
N SER A 311 -12.75 -27.80 -1.65
CA SER A 311 -14.19 -27.51 -1.55
C SER A 311 -14.53 -26.02 -1.48
N GLN A 312 -13.60 -25.18 -1.00
CA GLN A 312 -13.79 -23.72 -0.97
C GLN A 312 -13.75 -23.08 -2.35
N ILE A 313 -13.15 -23.74 -3.34
CA ILE A 313 -13.03 -23.24 -4.71
C ILE A 313 -13.74 -24.13 -5.72
N GLU A 314 -14.30 -25.24 -5.30
CA GLU A 314 -14.98 -26.20 -6.17
C GLU A 314 -16.11 -25.57 -7.04
N PRO A 315 -16.84 -24.54 -6.58
CA PRO A 315 -17.79 -23.83 -7.42
C PRO A 315 -17.15 -23.10 -8.61
N CYS A 316 -15.83 -22.89 -8.60
CA CYS A 316 -15.12 -22.29 -9.72
C CYS A 316 -14.90 -23.31 -10.84
N ALA A 317 -14.84 -22.82 -12.07
CA ALA A 317 -14.62 -23.67 -13.26
C ALA A 317 -13.23 -24.33 -13.31
N TYR A 318 -12.32 -24.01 -12.38
CA TYR A 318 -10.93 -24.45 -12.38
C TYR A 318 -10.76 -25.86 -11.82
N ASP A 319 -9.73 -26.58 -12.30
CA ASP A 319 -9.24 -27.85 -11.76
C ASP A 319 -7.76 -27.78 -11.33
N ILE A 320 -7.19 -26.58 -11.25
CA ILE A 320 -5.85 -26.30 -10.76
C ILE A 320 -5.97 -25.39 -9.53
N LEU A 321 -5.42 -25.85 -8.41
CA LEU A 321 -5.37 -25.09 -7.16
C LEU A 321 -3.93 -24.91 -6.72
N PRO A 322 -3.29 -23.76 -6.98
CA PRO A 322 -1.99 -23.48 -6.38
C PRO A 322 -2.16 -23.23 -4.88
N ILE A 323 -1.25 -23.77 -4.10
CA ILE A 323 -1.17 -23.55 -2.66
C ILE A 323 0.23 -23.07 -2.34
N SER A 324 0.31 -21.86 -1.81
CA SER A 324 1.57 -21.27 -1.41
C SER A 324 1.87 -21.59 0.05
N PHE A 325 3.13 -21.89 0.31
CA PHE A 325 3.66 -22.14 1.63
C PHE A 325 4.80 -21.18 1.92
N TYR A 326 4.54 -20.27 2.82
CA TYR A 326 5.50 -19.31 3.34
C TYR A 326 5.54 -19.46 4.85
N ASP A 327 6.73 -19.67 5.38
CA ASP A 327 6.97 -19.68 6.82
C ASP A 327 7.94 -18.56 7.20
N ASP A 328 7.66 -17.90 8.34
CA ASP A 328 8.45 -16.79 8.80
C ASP A 328 9.88 -17.24 9.13
N ARG A 329 10.86 -16.78 8.37
CA ARG A 329 12.28 -17.01 8.61
C ARG A 329 12.68 -18.49 8.76
N GLU A 330 12.12 -19.35 7.93
CA GLU A 330 12.52 -20.77 7.94
C GLU A 330 13.41 -21.11 6.73
N SER A 331 14.49 -21.84 7.04
CA SER A 331 15.38 -22.36 5.99
C SER A 331 14.64 -23.38 5.12
N PRO A 332 14.82 -23.37 3.80
CA PRO A 332 14.19 -24.34 2.91
C PRO A 332 14.51 -25.79 3.26
N THR A 333 13.51 -26.65 3.18
CA THR A 333 13.60 -28.08 3.47
C THR A 333 12.97 -28.93 2.37
N THR A 334 13.11 -30.25 2.43
CA THR A 334 12.45 -31.19 1.49
C THR A 334 11.00 -31.49 1.83
N MET A 335 10.43 -30.83 2.77
CA MET A 335 9.13 -31.14 3.35
C MET A 335 7.99 -31.17 2.34
N LEU A 336 7.82 -30.12 1.51
CA LEU A 336 6.79 -30.08 0.47
C LEU A 336 7.03 -31.12 -0.62
N LEU A 337 8.30 -31.38 -0.95
CA LEU A 337 8.66 -32.47 -1.86
C LEU A 337 8.19 -33.82 -1.32
N THR A 338 8.43 -34.09 -0.03
CA THR A 338 7.95 -35.32 0.65
C THR A 338 6.42 -35.41 0.60
N VAL A 339 5.69 -34.31 0.80
CA VAL A 339 4.22 -34.30 0.64
C VAL A 339 3.82 -34.68 -0.78
N CYS A 340 4.43 -34.06 -1.81
CA CYS A 340 4.14 -34.40 -3.20
C CYS A 340 4.37 -35.89 -3.49
N GLU A 341 5.51 -36.43 -3.06
CA GLU A 341 5.89 -37.83 -3.31
C GLU A 341 4.92 -38.82 -2.63
N GLU A 342 4.62 -38.63 -1.36
CA GLU A 342 3.76 -39.50 -0.59
C GLU A 342 2.29 -39.42 -1.03
N MET A 343 1.79 -38.25 -1.32
CA MET A 343 0.43 -38.08 -1.85
C MET A 343 0.27 -38.76 -3.24
N ASN A 344 1.24 -38.54 -4.14
CA ASN A 344 1.22 -39.12 -5.48
C ASN A 344 1.48 -40.65 -5.49
N LYS A 345 2.08 -41.24 -4.45
CA LYS A 345 2.16 -42.71 -4.32
C LYS A 345 0.79 -43.34 -4.10
N LYS A 346 -0.07 -42.71 -3.34
CA LYS A 346 -1.39 -43.21 -2.96
C LYS A 346 -2.47 -42.80 -3.95
N TRP A 347 -2.43 -41.57 -4.44
CA TRP A 347 -3.52 -40.96 -5.18
C TRP A 347 -3.14 -40.67 -6.63
N LYS A 348 -4.03 -41.02 -7.54
CA LYS A 348 -3.96 -40.63 -8.94
C LYS A 348 -4.32 -39.16 -9.11
N TYR A 349 -5.32 -38.71 -8.37
CA TYR A 349 -5.77 -37.33 -8.24
C TYR A 349 -6.14 -36.99 -6.78
N PRO A 350 -5.95 -35.75 -6.32
CA PRO A 350 -5.23 -34.65 -6.97
C PRO A 350 -3.77 -34.99 -7.26
N LYS A 351 -3.23 -34.45 -8.36
CA LYS A 351 -1.82 -34.57 -8.67
C LYS A 351 -1.03 -33.43 -8.02
N PHE A 352 -0.08 -33.77 -7.19
CA PHE A 352 0.73 -32.81 -6.45
C PHE A 352 2.07 -32.59 -7.18
N THR A 353 2.46 -31.32 -7.32
CA THR A 353 3.77 -30.93 -7.90
C THR A 353 4.34 -29.75 -7.13
N MET A 354 5.66 -29.66 -7.04
CA MET A 354 6.29 -28.39 -6.69
C MET A 354 6.41 -27.54 -7.95
N GLU A 355 6.02 -26.27 -7.87
CA GLU A 355 6.00 -25.38 -9.03
C GLU A 355 6.47 -23.96 -8.67
N ILE A 356 6.83 -23.17 -9.68
CA ILE A 356 7.16 -21.75 -9.51
C ILE A 356 6.01 -20.88 -10.04
N PRO A 357 5.80 -19.67 -9.46
CA PRO A 357 4.66 -18.83 -9.78
C PRO A 357 4.49 -18.50 -11.27
N SER A 358 5.57 -18.13 -11.96
CA SER A 358 5.49 -17.75 -13.37
C SER A 358 5.02 -18.89 -14.28
N VAL A 359 5.32 -20.14 -13.93
CA VAL A 359 4.93 -21.32 -14.72
C VAL A 359 3.46 -21.66 -14.48
N PHE A 360 3.02 -21.79 -13.23
CA PHE A 360 1.63 -22.19 -12.99
C PHE A 360 0.64 -21.07 -13.37
N MET A 361 0.96 -19.78 -13.16
CA MET A 361 0.10 -18.67 -13.56
C MET A 361 -0.05 -18.61 -15.10
N SER A 362 1.04 -18.87 -15.84
CA SER A 362 0.97 -18.97 -17.30
C SER A 362 0.05 -20.12 -17.74
N ARG A 363 0.11 -21.28 -17.08
CA ARG A 363 -0.78 -22.42 -17.37
C ARG A 363 -2.25 -22.09 -17.08
N LEU A 364 -2.54 -21.37 -15.98
CA LEU A 364 -3.89 -20.90 -15.67
C LEU A 364 -4.40 -19.91 -16.73
N GLU A 365 -3.56 -18.95 -17.14
CA GLU A 365 -3.89 -18.02 -18.22
C GLU A 365 -4.16 -18.75 -19.54
N GLU A 366 -3.31 -19.69 -19.94
CA GLU A 366 -3.45 -20.48 -21.17
C GLU A 366 -4.72 -21.33 -21.16
N LYS A 367 -5.02 -21.97 -20.03
CA LYS A 367 -6.14 -22.91 -19.95
C LYS A 367 -7.49 -22.22 -19.76
N TYR A 368 -7.54 -21.11 -19.00
CA TYR A 368 -8.79 -20.46 -18.57
C TYR A 368 -8.93 -19.01 -18.94
N GLY A 369 -7.93 -18.40 -19.60
CA GLY A 369 -7.77 -16.97 -19.77
C GLY A 369 -9.05 -16.19 -20.08
N GLU A 370 -9.86 -16.64 -21.03
CA GLU A 370 -11.13 -15.97 -21.39
C GLU A 370 -12.27 -16.24 -20.41
N SER A 371 -12.24 -17.34 -19.68
CA SER A 371 -13.26 -17.70 -18.69
C SER A 371 -13.00 -17.08 -17.30
N ILE A 372 -11.80 -16.52 -17.08
CA ILE A 372 -11.43 -15.88 -15.83
C ILE A 372 -12.19 -14.56 -15.69
N PRO A 373 -12.95 -14.34 -14.60
CA PRO A 373 -13.70 -13.10 -14.41
C PRO A 373 -12.79 -11.90 -14.28
N THR A 374 -13.28 -10.73 -14.72
CA THR A 374 -12.58 -9.45 -14.55
C THR A 374 -13.25 -8.67 -13.43
N LEU A 375 -12.44 -8.22 -12.46
CA LEU A 375 -12.88 -7.36 -11.36
C LEU A 375 -12.15 -6.02 -11.42
N ARG A 376 -12.83 -4.98 -10.92
CA ARG A 376 -12.31 -3.61 -10.81
C ARG A 376 -12.52 -3.10 -9.39
N GLY A 377 -11.58 -2.34 -8.89
CA GLY A 377 -11.65 -1.71 -7.58
C GLY A 377 -10.40 -1.90 -6.75
N ASP A 378 -10.35 -1.18 -5.66
CA ASP A 378 -9.26 -1.18 -4.69
C ASP A 378 -9.33 -2.44 -3.81
N ILE A 379 -8.20 -3.07 -3.56
CA ILE A 379 -8.06 -4.11 -2.53
C ILE A 379 -7.38 -3.43 -1.34
N SER A 380 -8.17 -2.84 -0.47
CA SER A 380 -7.65 -2.04 0.63
C SER A 380 -6.65 -2.81 1.48
N ASP A 381 -5.53 -2.17 1.75
CA ASP A 381 -4.58 -2.64 2.73
C ASP A 381 -5.05 -2.27 4.15
N GLN A 382 -5.53 -3.28 4.87
CA GLN A 382 -6.06 -3.10 6.24
C GLN A 382 -5.00 -2.71 7.26
N TRP A 383 -3.72 -2.82 6.91
CA TRP A 383 -2.61 -2.47 7.79
C TRP A 383 -2.00 -1.11 7.46
N ALA A 384 -2.52 -0.44 6.45
CA ALA A 384 -2.02 0.88 6.10
C ALA A 384 -2.22 1.94 7.20
N ASP A 385 -3.06 1.69 8.22
CA ASP A 385 -3.14 2.52 9.42
C ASP A 385 -1.91 2.38 10.35
N PHE A 386 -0.97 1.46 10.08
CA PHE A 386 0.33 1.42 10.75
C PHE A 386 1.11 2.72 10.62
N ALA A 387 0.90 3.48 9.55
CA ALA A 387 1.43 4.84 9.40
C ALA A 387 1.16 5.75 10.61
N THR A 388 0.07 5.49 11.34
CA THR A 388 -0.35 6.32 12.48
C THR A 388 0.34 5.96 13.80
N ILE A 389 1.08 4.84 13.86
CA ILE A 389 1.84 4.45 15.06
C ILE A 389 3.05 5.36 15.25
N ALA A 390 3.68 5.80 14.16
CA ALA A 390 4.86 6.65 14.17
C ALA A 390 4.67 7.84 13.21
N PRO A 391 3.77 8.78 13.54
CA PRO A 391 3.35 9.85 12.64
C PRO A 391 4.49 10.78 12.22
N ARG A 392 5.48 11.02 13.08
CA ARG A 392 6.66 11.84 12.76
C ARG A 392 7.54 11.18 11.69
N TRP A 393 7.71 9.87 11.73
CA TRP A 393 8.48 9.15 10.72
C TRP A 393 7.74 9.16 9.39
N MET A 394 6.41 8.97 9.41
CA MET A 394 5.60 9.07 8.19
C MET A 394 5.65 10.48 7.59
N SER A 395 5.55 11.52 8.41
CA SER A 395 5.71 12.92 7.94
C SER A 395 7.10 13.15 7.32
N ASN A 396 8.17 12.65 7.97
CA ASN A 396 9.53 12.72 7.44
C ASN A 396 9.69 11.92 6.13
N LYS A 397 9.06 10.76 6.01
CA LYS A 397 9.04 9.96 4.77
C LYS A 397 8.39 10.74 3.62
N ARG A 398 7.24 11.35 3.86
CA ARG A 398 6.55 12.18 2.87
C ARG A 398 7.38 13.42 2.49
N LYS A 399 8.05 14.04 3.46
CA LYS A 399 9.03 15.11 3.20
C LYS A 399 10.18 14.60 2.32
N ALA A 400 10.78 13.45 2.64
CA ALA A 400 11.84 12.85 1.83
C ALA A 400 11.40 12.58 0.39
N THR A 401 10.19 12.08 0.20
CA THR A 401 9.63 11.81 -1.14
C THR A 401 9.51 13.09 -1.99
N ARG A 402 8.99 14.19 -1.41
CA ARG A 402 8.90 15.48 -2.12
C ARG A 402 10.29 16.06 -2.43
N MET A 403 11.20 16.03 -1.45
CA MET A 403 12.56 16.49 -1.66
C MET A 403 13.29 15.66 -2.71
N LEU A 404 13.05 14.36 -2.76
CA LEU A 404 13.66 13.46 -3.75
C LEU A 404 13.27 13.84 -5.17
N TYR A 405 11.98 14.11 -5.40
CA TYR A 405 11.48 14.63 -6.68
C TYR A 405 12.18 15.94 -7.07
N ASP A 406 12.18 16.94 -6.18
CA ASP A 406 12.77 18.24 -6.46
C ASP A 406 14.26 18.16 -6.78
N ILE A 407 15.00 17.42 -5.96
CA ILE A 407 16.47 17.34 -6.04
C ILE A 407 16.91 16.50 -7.23
N GLU A 408 16.20 15.41 -7.52
CA GLU A 408 16.52 14.57 -8.69
C GLU A 408 16.26 15.34 -9.99
N MET A 409 15.17 16.08 -10.08
CA MET A 409 14.85 16.96 -11.20
C MET A 409 15.96 18.00 -11.39
N LEU A 410 16.28 18.75 -10.34
CA LEU A 410 17.32 19.78 -10.40
C LEU A 410 18.69 19.18 -10.78
N SER A 411 19.05 18.03 -10.21
CA SER A 411 20.30 17.33 -10.55
C SER A 411 20.32 16.87 -12.01
N THR A 412 19.16 16.43 -12.52
CA THR A 412 19.03 16.03 -13.93
C THR A 412 19.23 17.22 -14.87
N ILE A 413 18.57 18.34 -14.59
CA ILE A 413 18.73 19.57 -15.38
C ILE A 413 20.16 20.06 -15.32
N ASP A 414 20.78 20.08 -14.15
CA ASP A 414 22.19 20.49 -13.96
C ASP A 414 23.16 19.58 -14.77
N SER A 415 22.90 18.29 -14.79
CA SER A 415 23.70 17.33 -15.54
C SER A 415 23.62 17.52 -17.05
N VAL A 416 22.47 17.97 -17.55
CA VAL A 416 22.24 18.23 -18.99
C VAL A 416 22.79 19.60 -19.38
N VAL A 417 22.46 20.64 -18.61
CA VAL A 417 22.80 22.04 -18.95
C VAL A 417 24.26 22.35 -18.66
N ASN A 418 24.74 21.97 -17.47
CA ASN A 418 26.09 22.31 -16.99
C ASN A 418 27.07 21.13 -17.04
N ARG A 419 26.66 19.96 -17.52
CA ARG A 419 27.40 18.70 -17.52
C ARG A 419 27.89 18.31 -16.12
N ALA A 420 27.09 18.65 -15.09
CA ALA A 420 27.38 18.29 -13.72
C ALA A 420 27.20 16.77 -13.50
N LYS A 421 27.98 16.23 -12.55
CA LYS A 421 27.87 14.80 -12.23
C LYS A 421 26.50 14.45 -11.67
N TYR A 422 25.76 13.55 -12.33
CA TYR A 422 24.53 12.98 -11.82
C TYR A 422 24.81 11.77 -10.93
N ASN A 423 24.25 11.73 -9.73
CA ASN A 423 24.59 10.74 -8.72
C ASN A 423 23.53 9.62 -8.66
N GLN A 424 23.41 8.87 -9.77
CA GLN A 424 22.41 7.82 -9.98
C GLN A 424 22.33 6.82 -8.81
N LYS A 425 23.49 6.35 -8.32
CA LYS A 425 23.54 5.41 -7.19
C LYS A 425 22.88 5.98 -5.93
N THR A 426 23.13 7.24 -5.60
CA THR A 426 22.54 7.87 -4.41
C THR A 426 21.01 7.94 -4.50
N PHE A 427 20.46 8.31 -5.65
CA PHE A 427 19.01 8.33 -5.85
C PHE A 427 18.41 6.94 -5.73
N ARG A 428 19.03 5.95 -6.34
CA ARG A 428 18.63 4.55 -6.23
C ARG A 428 18.63 4.04 -4.78
N ASP A 429 19.72 4.30 -4.04
CA ASP A 429 19.85 3.89 -2.65
C ASP A 429 18.74 4.54 -1.77
N ILE A 430 18.37 5.81 -2.06
CA ILE A 430 17.27 6.49 -1.36
C ILE A 430 15.93 5.82 -1.70
N TYR A 431 15.64 5.48 -2.97
CA TYR A 431 14.40 4.78 -3.32
C TYR A 431 14.30 3.42 -2.64
N PHE A 432 15.38 2.66 -2.54
CA PHE A 432 15.41 1.39 -1.82
C PHE A 432 15.13 1.59 -0.32
N LYS A 433 15.76 2.56 0.32
CA LYS A 433 15.49 2.91 1.71
C LYS A 433 14.02 3.29 1.95
N LEU A 434 13.40 4.03 1.03
CA LEU A 434 11.98 4.35 1.13
C LEU A 434 11.09 3.10 0.97
N CYS A 435 11.48 2.13 0.14
CA CYS A 435 10.80 0.84 0.05
C CYS A 435 10.94 0.01 1.34
N GLU A 436 12.12 0.01 1.98
CA GLU A 436 12.34 -0.62 3.29
C GLU A 436 11.53 0.07 4.40
N PHE A 437 11.37 1.40 4.32
CA PHE A 437 10.49 2.12 5.22
C PHE A 437 9.03 1.71 5.06
N ASP A 438 8.55 1.57 3.84
CA ASP A 438 7.17 1.19 3.52
C ASP A 438 6.91 -0.31 3.66
N GLU A 439 7.91 -1.11 4.01
CA GLU A 439 7.76 -2.53 4.27
C GLU A 439 6.79 -2.76 5.45
N HIS A 440 6.06 -3.89 5.42
CA HIS A 440 4.85 -4.13 6.22
C HIS A 440 5.05 -4.28 7.73
N CYS A 441 6.26 -4.54 8.20
CA CYS A 441 6.56 -4.73 9.63
C CYS A 441 6.75 -3.42 10.37
N TRP A 442 5.74 -3.00 11.12
CA TRP A 442 5.73 -1.70 11.82
C TRP A 442 5.62 -1.79 13.33
N ALA A 443 5.35 -2.96 13.88
CA ALA A 443 5.01 -3.08 15.28
C ALA A 443 5.69 -4.28 15.93
N THR A 444 5.67 -4.35 17.26
CA THR A 444 6.30 -5.42 18.01
C THR A 444 5.31 -6.50 18.40
N SER A 445 5.75 -7.76 18.33
CA SER A 445 5.00 -8.87 18.89
C SER A 445 5.09 -8.92 20.42
N SER A 446 3.99 -9.31 21.08
CA SER A 446 3.96 -9.57 22.52
C SER A 446 4.89 -10.70 22.99
N LYS A 447 5.43 -11.47 22.06
CA LYS A 447 6.27 -12.64 22.36
C LYS A 447 7.76 -12.32 22.42
N HIS A 448 8.19 -11.12 22.01
CA HIS A 448 9.60 -10.77 21.87
C HIS A 448 10.04 -9.63 22.81
N PRO A 449 11.29 -9.61 23.26
CA PRO A 449 11.78 -8.56 24.14
C PRO A 449 11.74 -7.18 23.48
N GLN A 450 11.09 -6.23 24.11
CA GLN A 450 10.90 -4.85 23.62
C GLN A 450 12.19 -4.18 23.10
N LYS A 451 13.34 -4.45 23.68
CA LYS A 451 14.61 -3.83 23.26
C LYS A 451 15.04 -4.22 21.84
N MET A 452 14.88 -5.48 21.47
CA MET A 452 15.27 -5.96 20.14
C MET A 452 14.36 -5.34 19.06
N HIS A 453 13.05 -5.39 19.28
CA HIS A 453 12.08 -4.82 18.33
C HIS A 453 12.22 -3.32 18.18
N ARG A 454 12.36 -2.61 19.30
CA ARG A 454 12.58 -1.17 19.25
C ARG A 454 13.80 -0.81 18.41
N HIS A 455 14.92 -1.49 18.63
CA HIS A 455 16.14 -1.28 17.87
C HIS A 455 15.92 -1.52 16.35
N ASN A 456 15.28 -2.62 15.99
CA ASN A 456 15.06 -2.97 14.59
C ASN A 456 14.10 -2.01 13.90
N ILE A 457 12.96 -1.67 14.53
CA ILE A 457 11.99 -0.74 13.99
C ILE A 457 12.62 0.65 13.83
N GLU A 458 13.34 1.14 14.84
CA GLU A 458 14.04 2.41 14.74
C GLU A 458 15.05 2.40 13.61
N LYS A 459 15.80 1.31 13.41
CA LYS A 459 16.79 1.21 12.35
C LYS A 459 16.15 1.14 10.95
N VAL A 460 15.18 0.29 10.75
CA VAL A 460 14.51 0.11 9.44
C VAL A 460 13.61 1.29 9.10
N LYS A 461 12.93 1.86 10.06
CA LYS A 461 11.94 2.93 9.80
C LYS A 461 12.53 4.32 10.02
N ARG A 462 12.94 4.66 11.24
CA ARG A 462 13.45 6.00 11.58
C ARG A 462 14.76 6.30 10.87
N ASP A 463 15.80 5.48 11.09
CA ASP A 463 17.16 5.79 10.62
C ASP A 463 17.23 5.78 9.09
N THR A 464 16.45 4.91 8.43
CA THR A 464 16.32 4.85 6.97
C THR A 464 15.79 6.17 6.42
N VAL A 465 14.72 6.70 6.99
CA VAL A 465 14.13 7.97 6.55
C VAL A 465 14.99 9.16 6.94
N GLU A 466 15.50 9.20 8.16
CA GLU A 466 16.35 10.31 8.61
C GLU A 466 17.65 10.40 7.80
N SER A 467 18.27 9.26 7.47
CA SER A 467 19.44 9.25 6.59
C SER A 467 19.11 9.72 5.16
N SER A 468 17.94 9.36 4.65
CA SER A 468 17.47 9.82 3.34
C SER A 468 17.23 11.34 3.34
N VAL A 469 16.57 11.87 4.35
CA VAL A 469 16.37 13.33 4.53
C VAL A 469 17.72 14.05 4.63
N PHE A 470 18.66 13.51 5.40
CA PHE A 470 19.98 14.12 5.57
C PHE A 470 20.75 14.21 4.24
N GLU A 471 20.79 13.14 3.46
CA GLU A 471 21.47 13.15 2.15
C GLU A 471 20.77 14.11 1.17
N LEU A 472 19.47 14.13 1.16
CA LEU A 472 18.71 15.05 0.31
C LEU A 472 18.90 16.51 0.74
N GLU A 473 18.94 16.83 2.02
CA GLU A 473 19.24 18.19 2.51
C GLU A 473 20.66 18.63 2.14
N LYS A 474 21.61 17.72 2.18
CA LYS A 474 22.99 18.00 1.73
C LYS A 474 23.07 18.27 0.22
N MET A 475 22.39 17.47 -0.60
CA MET A 475 22.30 17.71 -2.05
C MET A 475 21.56 19.02 -2.35
N ARG A 476 20.48 19.30 -1.64
CA ARG A 476 19.74 20.56 -1.75
C ARG A 476 20.63 21.76 -1.42
N ALA A 477 21.42 21.69 -0.36
CA ALA A 477 22.34 22.78 0.03
C ALA A 477 23.40 23.07 -1.04
N SER A 478 23.79 22.05 -1.84
CA SER A 478 24.70 22.22 -2.96
C SER A 478 24.02 22.86 -4.18
N LEU A 479 22.81 22.38 -4.54
CA LEU A 479 22.05 22.88 -5.70
C LEU A 479 21.38 24.23 -5.45
N CYS A 480 20.94 24.45 -4.22
CA CYS A 480 20.16 25.60 -3.77
C CYS A 480 20.78 26.20 -2.50
N PRO A 481 21.97 26.82 -2.58
CA PRO A 481 22.62 27.40 -1.40
C PRO A 481 21.82 28.57 -0.81
N LYS A 482 21.93 28.75 0.51
CA LYS A 482 21.29 29.85 1.22
C LYS A 482 21.96 31.19 0.87
N ALA A 483 21.14 32.24 0.74
CA ALA A 483 21.59 33.61 0.54
C ALA A 483 21.64 34.39 1.88
N ASP A 484 22.46 35.41 1.94
CA ASP A 484 22.48 36.38 3.03
C ASP A 484 21.50 37.55 2.78
N ASN A 485 21.10 38.21 3.86
CA ASN A 485 20.17 39.32 3.78
C ASN A 485 20.72 40.45 2.86
N GLY A 486 19.88 40.91 1.93
CA GLY A 486 20.25 41.91 0.94
C GLY A 486 20.90 41.40 -0.34
N GLU A 487 21.21 40.13 -0.43
CA GLU A 487 21.70 39.51 -1.67
C GLU A 487 20.58 39.27 -2.69
N GLU A 488 20.95 39.00 -3.93
CA GLU A 488 20.04 38.50 -4.95
C GLU A 488 19.66 37.05 -4.63
N ILE A 489 18.38 36.73 -4.75
CA ILE A 489 17.84 35.38 -4.56
C ILE A 489 17.12 34.92 -5.82
N SER A 490 17.08 33.59 -5.98
CA SER A 490 16.27 32.91 -6.98
C SER A 490 15.09 32.23 -6.29
N ILE A 491 13.89 32.41 -6.85
CA ILE A 491 12.68 31.67 -6.47
C ILE A 491 12.45 30.62 -7.53
N ILE A 492 12.53 29.35 -7.12
CA ILE A 492 12.58 28.19 -8.01
C ILE A 492 11.25 27.43 -7.91
N SER A 493 10.68 27.08 -9.07
CA SER A 493 9.59 26.13 -9.21
C SER A 493 10.10 24.84 -9.87
N THR A 494 9.65 23.70 -9.34
CA THR A 494 9.90 22.34 -9.86
C THR A 494 8.65 21.73 -10.50
N ILE A 495 7.56 22.48 -10.59
CA ILE A 495 6.31 22.06 -11.25
C ILE A 495 6.32 22.54 -12.70
N PRO A 496 6.08 21.65 -13.69
CA PRO A 496 6.15 22.04 -15.11
C PRO A 496 4.92 22.84 -15.60
N GLN A 497 3.80 22.82 -14.91
CA GLN A 497 2.69 23.70 -15.19
C GLN A 497 2.99 25.12 -14.71
N GLY A 498 2.44 26.11 -15.40
CA GLY A 498 2.38 27.46 -14.86
C GLY A 498 1.54 27.47 -13.58
N ARG A 499 2.05 28.10 -12.55
CA ARG A 499 1.34 28.17 -11.25
C ARG A 499 1.47 29.54 -10.60
N LYS A 500 0.48 29.85 -9.77
CA LYS A 500 0.50 30.98 -8.86
C LYS A 500 0.52 30.44 -7.42
N ASN A 501 1.61 30.64 -6.70
CA ASN A 501 1.75 30.12 -5.34
C ASN A 501 2.51 31.10 -4.45
N HIS A 502 2.32 31.02 -3.14
CA HIS A 502 3.01 31.82 -2.14
C HIS A 502 4.25 31.08 -1.60
N ILE A 503 5.19 31.84 -1.08
CA ILE A 503 6.31 31.26 -0.32
C ILE A 503 5.83 31.05 1.11
N TYR A 504 5.89 29.79 1.57
CA TYR A 504 5.67 29.41 2.97
C TYR A 504 7.02 28.99 3.55
N GLY A 505 7.65 29.89 4.31
CA GLY A 505 9.00 29.71 4.83
C GLY A 505 9.07 29.69 6.34
N LYS A 506 10.28 29.50 6.86
CA LYS A 506 10.55 29.59 8.31
C LYS A 506 11.06 30.96 8.67
N LYS A 507 10.88 31.35 9.95
CA LYS A 507 11.51 32.58 10.49
C LYS A 507 13.03 32.55 10.21
N GLY A 508 13.53 33.64 9.55
CA GLY A 508 14.92 33.73 9.15
C GLY A 508 15.23 33.31 7.71
N GLU A 509 14.27 32.76 6.99
CA GLU A 509 14.40 32.56 5.54
C GLU A 509 14.08 33.87 4.81
N LEU A 510 14.81 34.12 3.69
CA LEU A 510 14.63 35.34 2.92
C LEU A 510 13.35 35.28 2.09
N VAL A 511 12.76 36.44 1.88
CA VAL A 511 11.64 36.67 0.97
C VAL A 511 11.99 37.70 -0.07
N PRO A 512 11.38 37.72 -1.27
CA PRO A 512 11.52 38.80 -2.23
C PRO A 512 11.10 40.15 -1.61
N LYS A 513 11.94 41.17 -1.76
CA LYS A 513 11.68 42.51 -1.23
C LYS A 513 10.42 43.15 -1.79
N GLU A 514 10.12 42.84 -3.02
CA GLU A 514 9.01 43.40 -3.80
C GLU A 514 7.65 42.82 -3.39
N LEU A 515 7.64 41.62 -2.76
CA LEU A 515 6.42 40.94 -2.36
C LEU A 515 5.93 41.41 -0.97
N LYS A 516 4.62 41.56 -0.83
CA LYS A 516 3.99 41.64 0.49
C LYS A 516 4.28 40.36 1.24
N HIS A 517 4.59 40.47 2.52
CA HIS A 517 4.90 39.35 3.37
C HIS A 517 4.51 39.63 4.82
N GLN A 518 4.32 38.54 5.57
CA GLN A 518 4.12 38.64 7.02
C GLN A 518 4.70 37.45 7.77
N ILE A 519 5.05 37.65 9.01
CA ILE A 519 5.41 36.61 9.98
C ILE A 519 4.14 36.19 10.70
N LEU A 520 3.78 34.93 10.61
CA LEU A 520 2.62 34.36 11.28
C LEU A 520 2.89 34.12 12.77
N PRO A 521 1.84 33.99 13.62
CA PRO A 521 2.00 33.76 15.07
C PRO A 521 2.86 32.53 15.44
N ASN A 522 2.88 31.50 14.63
CA ASN A 522 3.74 30.33 14.82
C ASN A 522 5.19 30.54 14.37
N GLY A 523 5.53 31.73 13.86
CA GLY A 523 6.85 32.08 13.36
C GLY A 523 7.11 31.68 11.89
N ALA A 524 6.14 31.06 11.20
CA ALA A 524 6.24 30.87 9.76
C ALA A 524 6.12 32.20 9.01
N VAL A 525 6.66 32.24 7.79
CA VAL A 525 6.60 33.44 6.93
C VAL A 525 5.78 33.10 5.69
N VAL A 526 4.85 33.98 5.36
CA VAL A 526 4.07 33.86 4.12
C VAL A 526 4.20 35.10 3.28
N THR A 527 4.18 34.96 1.96
CA THR A 527 4.17 36.04 0.99
C THR A 527 2.85 36.08 0.23
N GLU A 528 2.57 37.15 -0.47
CA GLU A 528 1.58 37.11 -1.52
C GLU A 528 2.02 36.13 -2.63
N ALA A 529 1.06 35.64 -3.40
CA ALA A 529 1.34 34.64 -4.43
C ALA A 529 2.14 35.24 -5.59
N ILE A 530 3.07 34.43 -6.08
CA ILE A 530 3.92 34.73 -7.22
C ILE A 530 3.63 33.74 -8.36
N GLU A 531 3.63 34.24 -9.59
CA GLU A 531 3.37 33.45 -10.78
C GLU A 531 4.69 32.99 -11.41
N LEU A 532 4.78 31.66 -11.67
CA LEU A 532 5.87 31.02 -12.40
C LEU A 532 5.31 30.22 -13.58
N GLY A 533 5.93 30.33 -14.74
CA GLY A 533 5.41 29.74 -15.98
C GLY A 533 5.67 28.23 -16.16
N GLY A 534 6.36 27.58 -15.22
CA GLY A 534 6.75 26.16 -15.28
C GLY A 534 7.94 25.86 -14.38
N VAL A 535 8.70 24.81 -14.71
CA VAL A 535 10.00 24.54 -14.07
C VAL A 535 10.95 25.66 -14.44
N GLY A 536 11.42 26.40 -13.46
CA GLY A 536 12.24 27.57 -13.73
C GLY A 536 12.54 28.39 -12.48
N ALA A 537 13.17 29.55 -12.71
CA ALA A 537 13.48 30.48 -11.63
C ALA A 537 13.31 31.93 -12.03
N ILE A 538 12.87 32.74 -11.10
CA ILE A 538 12.88 34.19 -11.20
C ILE A 538 13.84 34.75 -10.14
N ARG A 539 14.44 35.91 -10.45
CA ARG A 539 15.38 36.61 -9.55
C ARG A 539 14.71 37.79 -8.86
N ALA A 540 15.06 37.98 -7.62
CA ALA A 540 14.59 39.06 -6.79
C ALA A 540 15.67 39.47 -5.76
N LYS A 541 15.53 40.63 -5.15
CA LYS A 541 16.35 41.00 -4.00
C LYS A 541 15.78 40.34 -2.75
N GLY A 542 16.57 39.53 -2.03
CA GLY A 542 16.18 38.88 -0.79
C GLY A 542 16.28 39.79 0.42
N ILE A 543 15.28 39.77 1.26
CA ILE A 543 15.28 40.46 2.55
C ILE A 543 14.81 39.53 3.67
N LEU A 544 15.30 39.74 4.88
CA LEU A 544 14.71 39.12 6.06
C LEU A 544 13.30 39.65 6.27
N PRO A 545 12.31 38.80 6.50
CA PRO A 545 10.95 39.21 6.79
C PRO A 545 10.91 40.01 8.12
N TYR A 546 10.20 41.10 8.12
CA TYR A 546 10.13 42.02 9.27
C TYR A 546 8.71 42.45 9.68
N LYS A 547 7.71 42.08 8.85
CA LYS A 547 6.32 42.48 9.14
C LYS A 547 5.66 41.37 9.95
N GLU A 548 5.46 41.65 11.25
CA GLU A 548 4.74 40.74 12.16
C GLU A 548 3.22 40.85 11.93
N SER A 549 2.50 39.78 12.14
CA SER A 549 1.04 39.78 12.25
C SER A 549 0.64 40.48 13.54
N ILE A 550 -0.39 41.34 13.49
CA ILE A 550 -0.87 42.15 14.62
C ILE A 550 -2.10 41.45 15.21
N GLU A 551 -2.11 41.22 16.51
CA GLU A 551 -3.27 40.69 17.23
C GLU A 551 -4.42 41.71 17.19
N ILE A 552 -5.61 41.25 16.82
CA ILE A 552 -6.82 42.08 16.72
C ILE A 552 -7.90 41.56 17.66
N ASP A 553 -8.63 42.44 18.33
CA ASP A 553 -9.80 42.09 19.14
C ASP A 553 -11.06 42.02 18.26
N ALA A 554 -11.17 40.95 17.52
CA ALA A 554 -12.29 40.65 16.63
C ALA A 554 -12.76 39.21 16.81
N ASP A 555 -13.99 38.94 16.39
CA ASP A 555 -14.57 37.60 16.29
C ASP A 555 -15.09 37.30 14.88
N PHE A 556 -14.84 38.23 13.96
CA PHE A 556 -15.20 38.12 12.55
C PHE A 556 -14.03 38.61 11.69
N ILE A 557 -13.77 37.87 10.61
CA ILE A 557 -12.84 38.26 9.55
C ILE A 557 -13.49 38.05 8.18
N GLU A 558 -13.10 38.86 7.23
CA GLU A 558 -13.57 38.77 5.84
C GLU A 558 -12.39 38.87 4.90
N THR A 559 -12.33 37.92 3.95
CA THR A 559 -11.39 37.94 2.82
C THR A 559 -12.16 38.23 1.54
N ASP A 560 -11.50 38.18 0.38
CA ASP A 560 -12.19 38.32 -0.92
C ASP A 560 -13.20 37.16 -1.11
N PHE A 561 -12.93 35.99 -0.54
CA PHE A 561 -13.69 34.76 -0.78
C PHE A 561 -14.57 34.34 0.40
N TYR A 562 -14.18 34.62 1.63
CA TYR A 562 -14.79 34.04 2.82
C TYR A 562 -15.24 35.07 3.85
N LYS A 563 -16.33 34.73 4.56
CA LYS A 563 -16.73 35.34 5.83
C LYS A 563 -16.58 34.31 6.92
N ILE A 564 -15.73 34.56 7.90
CA ILE A 564 -15.41 33.64 8.98
C ILE A 564 -15.82 34.28 10.32
N ARG A 565 -16.57 33.52 11.14
CA ARG A 565 -16.96 33.95 12.46
C ARG A 565 -16.51 32.94 13.53
N VAL A 566 -15.92 33.49 14.60
CA VAL A 566 -15.46 32.74 15.78
C VAL A 566 -16.33 33.12 16.97
N SER A 567 -16.82 32.13 17.70
CA SER A 567 -17.59 32.39 18.93
C SER A 567 -16.64 32.73 20.08
N ARG A 568 -16.82 33.92 20.69
CA ARG A 568 -16.07 34.30 21.88
C ARG A 568 -16.34 33.40 23.08
N GLN A 569 -17.55 32.82 23.16
CA GLN A 569 -17.95 31.94 24.25
C GLN A 569 -17.33 30.56 24.12
N THR A 570 -17.45 29.95 22.96
CA THR A 570 -16.97 28.56 22.70
C THR A 570 -15.55 28.55 22.15
N LYS A 571 -15.01 29.70 21.71
CA LYS A 571 -13.68 29.82 21.06
C LYS A 571 -13.54 29.00 19.78
N ARG A 572 -14.66 28.81 19.07
CA ARG A 572 -14.78 27.93 17.90
C ARG A 572 -15.07 28.71 16.64
N ILE A 573 -14.60 28.23 15.50
CA ILE A 573 -15.13 28.68 14.21
C ILE A 573 -16.55 28.17 14.10
N VAL A 574 -17.52 29.07 14.10
CA VAL A 574 -18.96 28.75 14.07
C VAL A 574 -19.61 29.01 12.72
N SER A 575 -18.90 29.67 11.82
CA SER A 575 -19.38 29.94 10.46
C SER A 575 -18.18 30.15 9.53
N LEU A 576 -18.25 29.57 8.37
CA LEU A 576 -17.35 29.73 7.23
C LEU A 576 -18.21 29.79 5.97
N ILE A 577 -18.45 30.98 5.49
CA ILE A 577 -19.32 31.24 4.34
C ILE A 577 -18.46 31.58 3.14
N ASP A 578 -18.65 30.88 2.03
CA ASP A 578 -18.15 31.29 0.73
C ASP A 578 -18.99 32.47 0.21
N LYS A 579 -18.34 33.58 -0.14
CA LYS A 579 -19.03 34.81 -0.54
C LYS A 579 -19.63 34.73 -1.93
N GLU A 580 -19.09 33.90 -2.80
CA GLU A 580 -19.58 33.73 -4.16
C GLU A 580 -20.90 32.96 -4.19
N SER A 581 -20.96 31.82 -3.51
CA SER A 581 -22.16 30.97 -3.42
C SER A 581 -23.11 31.37 -2.28
N GLY A 582 -22.65 32.11 -1.28
CA GLY A 582 -23.39 32.38 -0.04
C GLY A 582 -23.53 31.17 0.88
N ALA A 583 -22.83 30.09 0.60
CA ALA A 583 -23.00 28.80 1.27
C ALA A 583 -22.21 28.72 2.59
N GLU A 584 -22.83 28.17 3.62
CA GLU A 584 -22.22 27.84 4.90
C GLU A 584 -21.57 26.44 4.82
N TYR A 585 -20.30 26.34 5.19
CA TYR A 585 -19.52 25.09 5.17
C TYR A 585 -19.32 24.42 6.52
N ILE A 586 -19.71 25.06 7.64
CA ILE A 586 -19.60 24.48 8.98
C ILE A 586 -20.89 23.72 9.33
N ASP A 587 -20.76 22.46 9.70
CA ASP A 587 -21.87 21.70 10.33
C ASP A 587 -21.92 22.06 11.83
N SER A 588 -22.76 23.03 12.17
CA SER A 588 -22.95 23.48 13.55
C SER A 588 -23.63 22.44 14.45
N GLN A 589 -24.17 21.37 13.88
CA GLN A 589 -24.83 20.27 14.62
C GLN A 589 -23.88 19.09 14.82
N ALA A 590 -22.66 19.15 14.26
CA ALA A 590 -21.70 18.09 14.43
C ALA A 590 -21.23 17.97 15.88
N ARG A 591 -20.91 16.74 16.27
CA ARG A 591 -20.34 16.47 17.61
C ARG A 591 -19.00 17.17 17.82
N PHE A 592 -18.18 17.27 16.77
CA PHE A 592 -16.85 17.87 16.81
C PHE A 592 -16.82 19.15 15.99
N GLU A 593 -15.73 19.92 16.15
CA GLU A 593 -15.54 21.19 15.47
C GLU A 593 -14.49 21.12 14.37
N LEU A 594 -14.43 22.15 13.52
CA LEU A 594 -13.41 22.26 12.48
C LEU A 594 -11.99 22.32 13.10
N GLY A 595 -11.11 21.40 12.69
CA GLY A 595 -9.75 21.28 13.21
C GLY A 595 -9.66 20.80 14.66
N GLN A 596 -10.74 20.25 15.22
CA GLN A 596 -10.73 19.80 16.61
C GLN A 596 -9.95 18.51 16.80
N PHE A 597 -9.03 18.53 17.76
CA PHE A 597 -8.40 17.30 18.27
C PHE A 597 -9.42 16.43 18.99
N VAL A 598 -9.40 15.14 18.72
CA VAL A 598 -10.29 14.14 19.32
C VAL A 598 -9.45 12.97 19.82
N TYR A 599 -9.53 12.69 21.10
CA TYR A 599 -9.00 11.46 21.67
C TYR A 599 -10.10 10.41 21.69
N ALA A 600 -9.91 9.34 20.91
CA ALA A 600 -10.86 8.24 20.78
C ALA A 600 -10.27 6.96 21.39
N TYR A 601 -11.03 6.29 22.24
CA TYR A 601 -10.59 5.04 22.86
C TYR A 601 -11.73 4.06 23.05
N ALA A 602 -11.42 2.76 23.06
CA ALA A 602 -12.35 1.68 23.37
C ALA A 602 -12.22 1.31 24.85
N GLU A 603 -13.32 1.18 25.57
CA GLU A 603 -13.32 0.77 26.99
C GLU A 603 -13.11 -0.73 27.16
N GLN A 604 -13.43 -1.53 26.15
CA GLN A 604 -13.25 -2.98 26.12
C GLN A 604 -12.72 -3.45 24.77
N LYS A 605 -11.97 -4.55 24.75
CA LYS A 605 -11.35 -5.12 23.53
C LYS A 605 -12.36 -5.44 22.42
N THR A 606 -13.59 -5.78 22.77
CA THR A 606 -14.65 -6.18 21.85
C THR A 606 -15.73 -5.10 21.71
N ASP A 607 -15.54 -3.94 22.34
CA ASP A 607 -16.52 -2.88 22.31
C ASP A 607 -16.52 -2.20 20.93
N PRO A 608 -17.62 -2.26 20.18
CA PRO A 608 -17.75 -1.49 18.94
C PRO A 608 -17.96 0.01 19.20
N ASN A 609 -18.27 0.40 20.45
CA ASN A 609 -18.48 1.78 20.82
C ASN A 609 -17.18 2.42 21.25
N LEU A 610 -16.92 3.61 20.74
CA LEU A 610 -15.77 4.42 21.12
C LEU A 610 -16.23 5.51 22.08
N SER A 611 -15.45 5.70 23.14
CA SER A 611 -15.52 6.90 23.95
C SER A 611 -14.64 8.00 23.32
N PHE A 612 -15.07 9.24 23.47
CA PHE A 612 -14.39 10.37 22.86
C PHE A 612 -14.20 11.48 23.88
N GLU A 613 -12.96 11.94 23.99
CA GLU A 613 -12.61 13.11 24.74
C GLU A 613 -12.13 14.24 23.81
N ILE A 614 -12.46 15.44 24.18
CA ILE A 614 -12.11 16.64 23.41
C ILE A 614 -11.40 17.66 24.32
N PRO A 615 -10.47 18.45 23.78
CA PRO A 615 -9.78 19.42 24.57
C PRO A 615 -10.69 20.54 25.09
N LYS A 616 -10.45 20.97 26.32
CA LYS A 616 -10.94 22.26 26.79
C LYS A 616 -10.12 23.33 26.12
N LYS A 617 -10.76 24.17 25.31
CA LYS A 617 -10.08 25.32 24.68
C LYS A 617 -9.77 26.35 25.73
N THR A 618 -8.50 26.71 25.83
CA THR A 618 -8.01 27.65 26.80
C THR A 618 -7.97 29.06 26.22
N ASP A 619 -7.69 29.21 24.91
CA ASP A 619 -7.54 30.51 24.28
C ASP A 619 -7.80 30.45 22.77
N PHE A 620 -8.20 31.57 22.17
CA PHE A 620 -8.09 31.85 20.74
C PHE A 620 -7.64 33.30 20.54
N LYS A 621 -6.91 33.53 19.44
CA LYS A 621 -6.48 34.84 19.03
C LYS A 621 -6.57 35.02 17.55
N LEU A 622 -7.02 36.17 17.12
CA LEU A 622 -7.02 36.58 15.72
C LEU A 622 -5.87 37.54 15.46
N TYR A 623 -5.26 37.37 14.31
CA TYR A 623 -4.16 38.25 13.87
C TYR A 623 -4.44 38.71 12.44
N GLU A 624 -4.10 39.95 12.16
CA GLU A 624 -4.14 40.51 10.83
C GLU A 624 -2.72 40.82 10.33
N GLY A 625 -2.45 40.52 9.08
CA GLY A 625 -1.23 40.92 8.40
C GLY A 625 -1.53 41.41 6.98
N GLU A 626 -0.49 41.71 6.22
CA GLU A 626 -0.68 42.21 4.85
C GLU A 626 -1.25 41.20 3.89
N VAL A 627 -0.91 39.91 4.09
CA VAL A 627 -1.21 38.79 3.18
C VAL A 627 -2.42 38.01 3.64
N ALA A 628 -2.53 37.77 4.94
CA ALA A 628 -3.53 36.86 5.47
C ALA A 628 -4.00 37.29 6.88
N PHE A 629 -5.15 36.73 7.27
CA PHE A 629 -5.56 36.63 8.68
C PHE A 629 -5.09 35.29 9.22
N ALA A 630 -4.67 35.24 10.48
CA ALA A 630 -4.35 34.00 11.17
C ALA A 630 -5.22 33.84 12.42
N LEU A 631 -5.85 32.70 12.57
CA LEU A 631 -6.59 32.30 13.77
C LEU A 631 -5.78 31.24 14.50
N THR A 632 -5.33 31.52 15.72
CA THR A 632 -4.70 30.52 16.59
C THR A 632 -5.66 30.06 17.67
N GLN A 633 -5.64 28.77 17.95
CA GLN A 633 -6.41 28.19 19.04
C GLN A 633 -5.49 27.32 19.89
N LYS A 634 -5.64 27.38 21.20
CA LYS A 634 -4.96 26.52 22.16
C LYS A 634 -5.98 25.69 22.93
N GLY A 635 -5.61 24.51 23.31
CA GLY A 635 -6.44 23.59 24.08
C GLY A 635 -5.61 22.64 24.92
N TYR A 636 -6.25 22.04 25.89
CA TYR A 636 -5.68 20.99 26.73
C TYR A 636 -6.69 19.85 26.86
N GLU A 637 -6.24 18.62 26.60
CA GLU A 637 -7.05 17.42 26.78
C GLU A 637 -6.57 16.65 28.03
N GLU A 638 -7.46 16.49 29.01
CA GLU A 638 -7.12 16.06 30.37
C GLU A 638 -6.66 14.60 30.44
N GLN A 639 -7.28 13.67 29.69
CA GLN A 639 -6.96 12.24 29.79
C GLN A 639 -5.66 11.88 29.09
N SER A 640 -5.41 12.48 27.93
CA SER A 640 -4.16 12.24 27.19
C SER A 640 -3.01 13.13 27.68
N GLY A 641 -3.31 14.19 28.39
CA GLY A 641 -2.34 15.24 28.76
C GLY A 641 -1.90 16.11 27.60
N ALA A 642 -2.58 16.03 26.47
CA ALA A 642 -2.20 16.72 25.24
C ALA A 642 -2.41 18.24 25.34
N ILE A 643 -1.39 18.99 24.96
CA ILE A 643 -1.47 20.42 24.67
C ILE A 643 -1.62 20.55 23.15
N ILE A 644 -2.71 21.14 22.72
CA ILE A 644 -3.07 21.25 21.31
C ILE A 644 -2.90 22.68 20.84
N ASN A 645 -2.25 22.88 19.70
CA ASN A 645 -2.18 24.16 19.01
C ASN A 645 -2.69 23.98 17.58
N THR A 646 -3.59 24.85 17.17
CA THR A 646 -4.14 24.90 15.82
C THR A 646 -3.98 26.32 15.29
N GLN A 647 -3.52 26.48 14.04
CA GLN A 647 -3.48 27.77 13.36
C GLN A 647 -4.14 27.62 11.99
N PHE A 648 -5.16 28.43 11.73
CA PHE A 648 -5.74 28.60 10.40
C PHE A 648 -5.21 29.89 9.79
N VAL A 649 -4.81 29.83 8.53
CA VAL A 649 -4.32 30.98 7.74
C VAL A 649 -5.30 31.21 6.60
N PHE A 650 -6.01 32.34 6.65
CA PHE A 650 -6.98 32.76 5.66
C PHE A 650 -6.35 33.85 4.80
N TYR A 651 -5.91 33.48 3.59
CA TYR A 651 -5.32 34.45 2.65
C TYR A 651 -6.36 35.47 2.20
N LYS A 652 -5.95 36.76 2.09
CA LYS A 652 -6.87 37.86 1.72
C LYS A 652 -7.37 37.72 0.29
N HIS A 653 -6.52 37.20 -0.63
CA HIS A 653 -6.73 37.18 -2.07
C HIS A 653 -6.63 35.78 -2.69
N GLU A 654 -6.72 34.71 -1.89
CA GLU A 654 -6.66 33.33 -2.35
C GLU A 654 -7.73 32.47 -1.67
N ARG A 655 -8.19 31.42 -2.36
CA ARG A 655 -9.20 30.49 -1.84
C ARG A 655 -8.62 29.42 -0.89
N THR A 656 -7.35 29.13 -0.99
CA THR A 656 -6.69 28.16 -0.12
C THR A 656 -6.68 28.63 1.33
N ILE A 657 -6.97 27.73 2.25
CA ILE A 657 -6.86 27.94 3.70
C ILE A 657 -5.80 26.98 4.20
N ASP A 658 -4.68 27.50 4.71
CA ASP A 658 -3.65 26.65 5.30
C ASP A 658 -3.94 26.39 6.77
N VAL A 659 -3.61 25.19 7.24
CA VAL A 659 -3.85 24.78 8.62
C VAL A 659 -2.61 24.08 9.18
N ASP A 660 -2.09 24.63 10.27
CA ASP A 660 -1.09 23.98 11.11
C ASP A 660 -1.77 23.34 12.32
N LEU A 661 -1.56 22.05 12.51
CA LEU A 661 -2.07 21.27 13.62
C LEU A 661 -0.90 20.71 14.42
N SER A 662 -0.94 20.81 15.74
CA SER A 662 0.06 20.13 16.58
C SER A 662 -0.51 19.71 17.92
N TYR A 663 0.09 18.69 18.47
CA TYR A 663 -0.07 18.32 19.86
C TYR A 663 1.29 18.06 20.51
N GLU A 664 1.37 18.31 21.81
CA GLU A 664 2.55 18.10 22.65
C GLU A 664 2.12 17.47 23.98
N ASN A 665 3.04 16.76 24.65
CA ASN A 665 2.82 16.06 25.92
C ASN A 665 1.66 15.06 25.93
N ALA A 666 1.31 14.53 24.78
CA ALA A 666 0.19 13.60 24.60
C ALA A 666 0.56 12.18 25.06
N THR A 667 0.57 11.94 26.37
CA THR A 667 0.97 10.66 26.96
C THR A 667 -0.14 9.60 26.98
N GLY A 668 -1.35 9.97 26.60
CA GLY A 668 -2.52 9.06 26.60
C GLY A 668 -2.37 7.84 25.70
N LEU A 669 -1.52 7.89 24.67
CA LEU A 669 -1.17 6.72 23.85
C LEU A 669 -0.07 5.86 24.48
N ILE A 670 0.68 6.36 25.46
CA ILE A 670 1.66 5.57 26.19
C ILE A 670 0.88 4.61 27.08
N GLY A 671 0.89 3.36 26.74
CA GLY A 671 0.23 2.31 27.51
C GLY A 671 1.22 1.24 27.94
N ASP A 672 0.85 0.45 28.92
CA ASP A 672 1.56 -0.79 29.18
C ASP A 672 1.43 -1.68 27.93
N PHE A 673 2.47 -2.44 27.64
CA PHE A 673 2.49 -3.49 26.62
C PHE A 673 1.26 -4.43 26.72
N TYR A 674 0.70 -4.60 27.92
CA TYR A 674 -0.53 -5.34 28.17
C TYR A 674 -1.81 -4.53 27.99
N ASP A 675 -1.72 -3.22 27.69
CA ASP A 675 -2.89 -2.40 27.40
C ASP A 675 -3.53 -2.88 26.10
N ARG A 676 -4.65 -3.57 26.23
CA ARG A 676 -5.36 -4.24 25.12
C ARG A 676 -6.32 -3.28 24.39
N TYR A 677 -6.41 -2.03 24.83
CA TYR A 677 -7.35 -1.08 24.28
C TYR A 677 -6.67 -0.19 23.24
N LYS A 678 -7.35 0.03 22.12
CA LYS A 678 -6.89 0.95 21.10
C LYS A 678 -7.26 2.37 21.47
N LYS A 679 -6.26 3.23 21.42
CA LYS A 679 -6.33 4.65 21.70
C LYS A 679 -5.82 5.40 20.48
N ASN A 680 -6.54 6.40 20.04
CA ASN A 680 -6.25 7.10 18.80
C ASN A 680 -6.43 8.60 18.98
N TYR A 681 -5.65 9.36 18.22
CA TYR A 681 -5.84 10.79 18.04
C TYR A 681 -6.30 11.09 16.63
N PHE A 682 -7.29 11.97 16.52
CA PHE A 682 -7.82 12.47 15.25
C PHE A 682 -7.88 13.99 15.26
N PHE A 683 -7.92 14.58 14.06
CA PHE A 683 -8.37 15.93 13.83
C PHE A 683 -9.66 15.89 12.99
N ALA A 684 -10.72 16.54 13.48
CA ALA A 684 -12.05 16.49 12.89
C ALA A 684 -12.30 17.68 11.95
N PHE A 685 -12.90 17.39 10.79
CA PHE A 685 -13.36 18.38 9.82
C PHE A 685 -14.82 18.09 9.46
N PRO A 686 -15.77 18.53 10.31
CA PRO A 686 -17.19 18.33 10.08
C PRO A 686 -17.74 19.40 9.13
N LEU A 687 -17.91 19.01 7.87
CA LEU A 687 -18.35 19.90 6.80
C LEU A 687 -19.86 19.76 6.56
N LYS A 688 -20.48 20.83 6.08
CA LYS A 688 -21.88 20.88 5.73
C LYS A 688 -22.04 20.88 4.21
N LEU A 689 -22.31 19.70 3.67
CA LEU A 689 -22.61 19.50 2.25
C LEU A 689 -23.83 18.61 2.11
N GLU A 690 -24.64 18.84 1.09
CA GLU A 690 -25.82 18.08 0.76
C GLU A 690 -25.41 16.86 -0.10
N ASN A 691 -25.93 15.68 0.22
CA ASN A 691 -25.66 14.43 -0.51
C ASN A 691 -24.16 14.18 -0.77
N PRO A 692 -23.33 14.12 0.28
CA PRO A 692 -21.89 14.10 0.13
C PRO A 692 -21.40 12.81 -0.55
N GLU A 693 -20.52 12.98 -1.53
CA GLU A 693 -19.75 11.92 -2.18
C GLU A 693 -18.26 12.15 -1.90
N PHE A 694 -17.56 11.08 -1.52
CA PHE A 694 -16.15 11.17 -1.15
C PHE A 694 -15.25 10.60 -2.23
N TYR A 695 -14.15 11.29 -2.49
CA TYR A 695 -13.13 10.93 -3.46
C TYR A 695 -11.74 10.98 -2.82
N THR A 696 -10.91 10.01 -3.16
CA THR A 696 -9.56 9.86 -2.59
C THR A 696 -8.55 9.68 -3.70
N GLU A 697 -7.49 10.47 -3.69
CA GLU A 697 -6.43 10.37 -4.68
C GLU A 697 -5.66 9.04 -4.53
N LEU A 698 -5.41 8.41 -5.68
CA LEU A 698 -4.50 7.29 -5.86
C LEU A 698 -3.21 7.73 -6.59
N HIS A 699 -2.30 6.82 -6.89
CA HIS A 699 -1.04 7.13 -7.58
C HIS A 699 -1.24 7.68 -9.00
N ALA A 700 -2.23 7.15 -9.71
CA ALA A 700 -2.69 7.63 -11.00
C ALA A 700 -4.22 7.63 -10.98
N GLY A 701 -4.82 8.80 -10.78
CA GLY A 701 -6.26 8.97 -10.67
C GLY A 701 -6.78 8.94 -9.24
N GLU A 702 -8.03 8.56 -9.09
CA GLU A 702 -8.78 8.61 -7.84
C GLU A 702 -9.74 7.44 -7.69
N LYS A 703 -10.26 7.26 -6.50
CA LYS A 703 -11.37 6.34 -6.23
C LYS A 703 -12.54 7.06 -5.56
N LYS A 704 -13.74 6.70 -5.93
CA LYS A 704 -14.96 7.06 -5.21
C LYS A 704 -15.14 6.11 -4.03
N GLU A 705 -15.11 6.65 -2.85
CA GLU A 705 -15.26 5.89 -1.61
C GLU A 705 -16.64 5.23 -1.51
N GLY A 706 -16.67 3.99 -1.03
CA GLY A 706 -17.89 3.19 -0.94
C GLY A 706 -18.32 2.51 -2.24
N ARG A 707 -17.75 2.88 -3.39
CA ARG A 707 -18.06 2.27 -4.70
C ARG A 707 -16.89 1.47 -5.27
N ASP A 708 -15.71 2.07 -5.29
CA ASP A 708 -14.58 1.59 -6.10
C ASP A 708 -13.67 0.64 -5.32
N TYR A 709 -14.29 -0.37 -4.73
CA TYR A 709 -13.61 -1.44 -4.00
C TYR A 709 -13.93 -2.81 -4.61
N ILE A 710 -12.96 -3.69 -4.60
CA ILE A 710 -13.27 -5.12 -4.77
C ILE A 710 -14.24 -5.53 -3.65
N PRO A 711 -15.33 -6.23 -3.98
CA PRO A 711 -16.34 -6.61 -2.99
C PRO A 711 -15.72 -7.23 -1.73
N LEU A 712 -16.19 -6.79 -0.54
CA LEU A 712 -15.73 -7.22 0.77
C LEU A 712 -14.28 -6.84 1.16
N SER A 713 -13.59 -5.99 0.40
CA SER A 713 -12.37 -5.35 0.86
C SER A 713 -12.67 -4.49 2.09
N ALA A 714 -11.75 -4.45 3.05
CA ALA A 714 -11.91 -3.57 4.20
C ALA A 714 -11.94 -2.10 3.77
N ASN A 715 -12.83 -1.32 4.36
CA ASN A 715 -13.00 0.09 4.04
C ASN A 715 -13.40 0.95 5.25
N ASP A 716 -12.98 0.55 6.45
CA ASP A 716 -13.24 1.30 7.67
C ASP A 716 -12.43 2.62 7.76
N PHE A 717 -11.29 2.68 7.10
CA PHE A 717 -10.50 3.89 6.87
C PHE A 717 -10.03 3.94 5.41
N SER A 718 -9.53 5.10 4.99
CA SER A 718 -8.91 5.29 3.67
C SER A 718 -7.51 5.86 3.80
N VAL A 719 -6.71 5.66 2.75
CA VAL A 719 -5.37 6.22 2.60
C VAL A 719 -5.32 6.99 1.29
N THR A 720 -4.74 8.18 1.31
CA THR A 720 -4.56 9.01 0.13
C THR A 720 -3.10 9.27 -0.19
N GLN A 721 -2.81 9.53 -1.46
CA GLN A 721 -1.52 10.07 -1.86
C GLN A 721 -1.37 11.51 -1.36
N ASN A 722 -2.24 12.43 -1.73
CA ASN A 722 -2.14 13.82 -1.33
C ASN A 722 -3.47 14.41 -0.83
N TRP A 723 -4.61 14.12 -1.46
CA TRP A 723 -5.86 14.78 -1.14
C TRP A 723 -7.04 13.83 -0.94
N VAL A 724 -7.98 14.29 -0.16
CA VAL A 724 -9.35 13.77 -0.06
C VAL A 724 -10.32 14.89 -0.38
N ALA A 725 -11.32 14.62 -1.21
CA ALA A 725 -12.36 15.57 -1.57
C ALA A 725 -13.75 15.05 -1.18
N VAL A 726 -14.65 15.98 -0.88
CA VAL A 726 -16.07 15.72 -0.65
C VAL A 726 -16.86 16.62 -1.56
N ASP A 727 -17.56 16.05 -2.51
CA ASP A 727 -18.54 16.75 -3.35
C ASP A 727 -19.91 16.75 -2.69
N GLY A 728 -20.56 17.89 -2.66
CA GLY A 728 -21.99 18.02 -2.51
C GLY A 728 -22.68 18.14 -3.86
N GLU A 729 -23.91 18.70 -3.90
CA GLU A 729 -24.66 18.85 -5.17
C GLU A 729 -23.97 19.81 -6.16
N ASN A 730 -23.56 21.00 -5.71
CA ASN A 730 -22.98 22.04 -6.58
C ASN A 730 -21.71 22.68 -6.00
N ARG A 731 -21.13 22.08 -5.00
CA ARG A 731 -19.96 22.58 -4.29
C ARG A 731 -19.25 21.48 -3.53
N GLY A 732 -18.01 21.70 -3.17
CA GLY A 732 -17.26 20.70 -2.42
C GLY A 732 -16.14 21.30 -1.58
N VAL A 733 -15.45 20.42 -0.89
CA VAL A 733 -14.27 20.71 -0.08
C VAL A 733 -13.21 19.67 -0.36
N ALA A 734 -11.99 20.10 -0.61
CA ALA A 734 -10.82 19.24 -0.65
C ALA A 734 -9.87 19.57 0.50
N ILE A 735 -9.26 18.55 1.06
CA ILE A 735 -8.18 18.66 2.03
C ILE A 735 -6.92 18.02 1.41
N TYR A 736 -5.89 18.82 1.19
CA TYR A 736 -4.54 18.37 0.89
C TYR A 736 -3.87 17.95 2.18
N THR A 737 -3.66 16.64 2.37
CA THR A 737 -3.29 16.05 3.66
C THR A 737 -1.78 15.93 3.85
N ARG A 738 -1.00 16.78 3.31
CA ARG A 738 0.47 16.76 3.24
C ARG A 738 1.20 15.73 4.14
N ASP A 739 0.81 15.61 5.40
CA ASP A 739 1.49 14.82 6.42
C ASP A 739 0.64 13.68 7.01
N MET A 740 -0.68 13.67 6.78
CA MET A 740 -1.64 12.75 7.40
C MET A 740 -2.40 11.93 6.35
N PRO A 741 -1.80 10.84 5.81
CA PRO A 741 -2.40 10.14 4.69
C PRO A 741 -3.62 9.27 5.05
N VAL A 742 -3.84 8.96 6.34
CA VAL A 742 -4.89 8.05 6.80
C VAL A 742 -6.06 8.84 7.40
N PHE A 743 -7.29 8.45 7.08
CA PHE A 743 -8.48 9.14 7.57
C PHE A 743 -9.72 8.25 7.60
N HIS A 744 -10.71 8.68 8.41
CA HIS A 744 -12.06 8.14 8.42
C HIS A 744 -13.03 9.13 7.79
N LEU A 745 -14.11 8.62 7.18
CA LEU A 745 -15.15 9.41 6.52
C LEU A 745 -16.52 9.16 7.16
N GLY A 746 -17.34 10.21 7.25
CA GLY A 746 -18.67 10.19 7.86
C GLY A 746 -18.66 10.04 9.37
N SER A 747 -17.98 9.05 9.92
CA SER A 747 -17.82 8.83 11.37
C SER A 747 -16.53 8.09 11.67
N ILE A 748 -16.02 8.24 12.91
CA ILE A 748 -14.91 7.42 13.41
C ILE A 748 -15.47 6.05 13.75
N LYS A 749 -15.02 5.01 13.04
CA LYS A 749 -15.39 3.61 13.25
C LYS A 749 -14.15 2.76 13.45
N TYR A 750 -14.34 1.64 14.15
CA TYR A 750 -13.24 0.83 14.60
C TYR A 750 -13.51 -0.65 14.38
N ASN A 751 -12.55 -1.36 13.75
CA ASN A 751 -12.64 -2.80 13.48
C ASN A 751 -13.90 -3.22 12.70
N ARG A 752 -14.40 -2.40 11.78
CA ARG A 752 -15.54 -2.74 10.92
C ARG A 752 -15.11 -2.75 9.45
N PHE A 753 -15.48 -3.83 8.77
CA PHE A 753 -15.16 -4.05 7.36
C PHE A 753 -15.90 -3.13 6.40
N ASN A 754 -17.09 -2.70 6.77
CA ASN A 754 -17.92 -1.90 5.90
C ASN A 754 -18.17 -0.55 6.55
N ARG A 755 -17.73 0.49 5.89
CA ARG A 755 -18.11 1.86 6.21
C ARG A 755 -19.61 2.00 5.95
N ASP A 756 -20.35 2.32 6.98
CA ASP A 756 -21.73 2.66 6.85
C ASP A 756 -21.84 4.14 6.46
N PHE A 757 -22.15 4.41 5.19
CA PHE A 757 -22.40 5.75 4.69
C PHE A 757 -23.86 6.22 4.94
N SER A 758 -24.66 5.45 5.69
CA SER A 758 -26.05 5.76 5.95
C SER A 758 -26.27 7.08 6.71
N GLU A 759 -25.26 7.55 7.43
CA GLU A 759 -25.34 8.84 8.12
C GLU A 759 -25.26 10.05 7.19
N ASN A 760 -24.85 9.87 5.94
CA ASN A 760 -24.78 10.89 4.88
C ASN A 760 -24.20 12.25 5.34
N LYS A 761 -23.08 12.21 6.09
CA LYS A 761 -22.41 13.39 6.66
C LYS A 761 -21.08 13.63 5.95
N ALA A 762 -20.84 14.86 5.53
CA ALA A 762 -19.60 15.31 4.88
C ALA A 762 -18.46 15.52 5.89
N HIS A 763 -18.24 14.54 6.78
CA HIS A 763 -17.24 14.65 7.83
C HIS A 763 -15.96 13.88 7.47
N ILE A 764 -14.80 14.50 7.65
CA ILE A 764 -13.48 13.91 7.49
C ILE A 764 -12.78 13.90 8.85
N TYR A 765 -12.20 12.80 9.24
CA TYR A 765 -11.43 12.63 10.46
C TYR A 765 -10.02 12.19 10.10
N LEU A 766 -9.07 13.13 10.10
CA LEU A 766 -7.66 12.83 9.82
C LEU A 766 -7.06 12.08 11.02
N TYR A 767 -6.44 10.95 10.74
CA TYR A 767 -5.90 10.05 11.75
C TYR A 767 -4.49 10.49 12.15
N ALA A 768 -4.36 11.13 13.30
CA ALA A 768 -3.11 11.72 13.75
C ALA A 768 -2.14 10.69 14.34
N SER A 769 -2.61 9.88 15.29
CA SER A 769 -1.75 8.89 15.93
C SER A 769 -2.53 7.74 16.57
N SER A 770 -1.87 6.59 16.74
CA SER A 770 -2.43 5.41 17.41
C SER A 770 -1.39 4.76 18.31
N ASN A 771 -1.84 4.18 19.42
CA ASN A 771 -0.97 3.35 20.25
C ASN A 771 -0.82 1.92 19.71
N ARG A 772 -1.69 1.53 18.77
CA ARG A 772 -1.81 0.13 18.39
C ARG A 772 -2.48 -0.05 17.05
N CYS A 773 -1.91 -0.91 16.22
CA CYS A 773 -2.55 -1.44 15.03
C CYS A 773 -2.57 -2.95 15.08
N ASN A 774 -3.69 -3.59 14.73
CA ASN A 774 -3.88 -5.01 14.84
C ASN A 774 -3.65 -5.51 16.30
N ASN A 775 -2.96 -6.63 16.48
CA ASN A 775 -2.53 -7.14 17.78
C ASN A 775 -1.13 -6.67 18.18
N LEU A 776 -0.54 -5.81 17.37
CA LEU A 776 0.81 -5.32 17.53
C LEU A 776 0.77 -3.94 18.18
N ILE A 777 1.68 -3.71 19.12
CA ILE A 777 1.75 -2.49 19.92
C ILE A 777 3.10 -1.85 19.69
N TYR A 778 3.09 -0.58 19.33
CA TYR A 778 4.27 0.25 19.40
C TYR A 778 3.90 1.56 20.09
N THR A 779 4.57 1.87 21.16
CA THR A 779 4.44 3.15 21.82
C THR A 779 5.83 3.69 22.08
N SER A 780 6.15 4.81 21.46
CA SER A 780 7.34 5.59 21.75
C SER A 780 6.99 6.87 22.47
N VAL A 781 7.78 7.22 23.47
CA VAL A 781 7.70 8.53 24.13
C VAL A 781 7.88 9.67 23.10
N GLU A 782 8.60 9.41 22.01
CA GLU A 782 8.82 10.38 20.94
C GLU A 782 7.53 10.75 20.18
N GLU A 783 6.52 9.90 20.22
CA GLU A 783 5.23 10.12 19.56
C GLU A 783 4.23 10.90 20.42
N CYS A 784 4.65 11.36 21.60
CA CYS A 784 3.85 12.27 22.43
C CYS A 784 3.70 13.66 21.84
N GLN A 785 4.29 13.93 20.70
CA GLN A 785 4.20 15.21 19.99
C GLN A 785 4.23 14.99 18.47
N ALA A 786 3.44 15.77 17.76
CA ALA A 786 3.49 15.82 16.31
C ALA A 786 3.05 17.19 15.78
N LYS A 787 3.53 17.52 14.59
CA LYS A 787 3.11 18.70 13.82
C LYS A 787 2.72 18.26 12.44
N TYR A 788 1.60 18.80 11.95
CA TYR A 788 1.04 18.52 10.65
C TYR A 788 0.71 19.81 9.93
N TYR A 789 0.92 19.80 8.65
CA TYR A 789 0.51 20.85 7.74
C TYR A 789 -0.49 20.30 6.73
N LEU A 790 -1.54 21.05 6.50
CA LEU A 790 -2.54 20.73 5.48
C LEU A 790 -3.12 22.01 4.87
N SER A 791 -3.72 21.87 3.69
CA SER A 791 -4.44 22.96 3.03
C SER A 791 -5.87 22.56 2.73
N ILE A 792 -6.79 23.47 2.80
CA ILE A 792 -8.21 23.27 2.52
C ILE A 792 -8.59 24.16 1.34
N LEU A 793 -9.33 23.61 0.37
CA LEU A 793 -9.93 24.33 -0.73
C LEU A 793 -11.45 24.15 -0.68
N LEU A 794 -12.18 25.26 -0.65
CA LEU A 794 -13.62 25.27 -0.89
C LEU A 794 -13.84 25.63 -2.37
N TYR A 795 -14.63 24.81 -3.08
CA TYR A 795 -14.85 25.00 -4.50
C TYR A 795 -16.32 24.89 -4.89
N ASN A 796 -16.68 25.51 -6.01
CA ASN A 796 -17.97 25.38 -6.67
C ASN A 796 -17.85 24.34 -7.81
N GLY A 797 -18.90 23.56 -8.05
CA GLY A 797 -18.87 22.48 -9.03
C GLY A 797 -18.40 21.14 -8.47
N LYS A 798 -17.63 20.40 -9.23
CA LYS A 798 -17.09 19.09 -8.89
C LYS A 798 -15.56 19.13 -8.70
N HIS A 799 -15.05 18.16 -7.95
CA HIS A 799 -13.62 18.08 -7.60
C HIS A 799 -12.72 17.84 -8.81
N ASP A 800 -13.16 17.05 -9.77
CA ASP A 800 -12.38 16.59 -10.93
C ASP A 800 -11.86 17.72 -11.83
N ASP A 801 -12.54 18.85 -11.89
CA ASP A 801 -12.11 20.01 -12.65
C ASP A 801 -11.08 20.92 -11.93
N ILE A 802 -10.91 20.78 -10.61
CA ILE A 802 -10.18 21.77 -9.80
C ILE A 802 -9.13 21.11 -8.89
N VAL A 803 -9.51 20.04 -8.18
CA VAL A 803 -8.69 19.51 -7.08
C VAL A 803 -7.38 18.88 -7.53
N PRO A 804 -7.30 18.11 -8.63
CA PRO A 804 -6.04 17.55 -9.10
C PRO A 804 -5.01 18.61 -9.45
N THR A 805 -5.41 19.68 -10.17
CA THR A 805 -4.53 20.81 -10.52
C THR A 805 -4.11 21.59 -9.28
N TRP A 806 -5.06 21.94 -8.40
CA TRP A 806 -4.75 22.59 -7.14
C TRP A 806 -3.80 21.78 -6.25
N SER A 807 -3.99 20.45 -6.17
CA SER A 807 -3.09 19.57 -5.43
C SER A 807 -1.67 19.57 -6.00
N ASN A 808 -1.54 19.50 -7.33
CA ASN A 808 -0.23 19.58 -7.99
C ASN A 808 0.51 20.88 -7.69
N GLU A 809 -0.19 22.02 -7.69
CA GLU A 809 0.39 23.32 -7.34
C GLU A 809 0.89 23.38 -5.89
N ASN A 810 0.25 22.64 -4.98
CA ASN A 810 0.57 22.62 -3.55
C ASN A 810 1.55 21.50 -3.14
N ASP A 811 1.78 20.50 -3.97
CA ASP A 811 2.62 19.34 -3.62
C ASP A 811 4.07 19.74 -3.39
N HIS A 812 4.61 20.65 -4.19
CA HIS A 812 5.96 21.16 -4.12
C HIS A 812 5.98 22.67 -3.85
N GLY A 813 6.49 23.06 -2.71
CA GLY A 813 6.66 24.47 -2.34
C GLY A 813 7.70 25.18 -3.23
N LEU A 814 7.64 26.51 -3.27
CA LEU A 814 8.68 27.31 -3.92
C LEU A 814 10.00 27.23 -3.12
N ILE A 815 11.11 27.07 -3.83
CA ILE A 815 12.45 27.01 -3.22
C ILE A 815 13.12 28.38 -3.34
N VAL A 816 13.58 28.93 -2.22
CA VAL A 816 14.36 30.16 -2.19
C VAL A 816 15.85 29.82 -2.07
N SER A 817 16.68 30.32 -2.98
CA SER A 817 18.12 30.03 -3.05
C SER A 817 18.93 31.26 -3.40
N LYS A 818 20.21 31.33 -3.01
CA LYS A 818 21.17 32.37 -3.41
C LYS A 818 21.41 32.37 -4.93
N GLN A 819 21.44 31.20 -5.52
CA GLN A 819 21.62 31.00 -6.95
C GLN A 819 20.73 29.88 -7.45
N SER A 820 20.51 29.83 -8.73
CA SER A 820 19.78 28.74 -9.39
C SER A 820 20.52 28.28 -10.63
N ILE A 821 20.51 26.98 -10.87
CA ILE A 821 20.87 26.39 -12.16
C ILE A 821 19.82 26.70 -13.23
N LEU A 822 18.59 27.06 -12.79
CA LEU A 822 17.49 27.43 -13.66
C LEU A 822 17.51 28.92 -13.96
N ASN A 823 17.10 29.30 -15.16
CA ASN A 823 16.97 30.68 -15.58
C ASN A 823 15.70 30.88 -16.41
N GLY A 824 14.78 31.74 -15.94
CA GLY A 824 13.46 31.86 -16.55
C GLY A 824 12.63 30.58 -16.48
N CYS A 825 11.73 30.36 -17.42
CA CYS A 825 11.01 29.11 -17.59
C CYS A 825 11.85 28.18 -18.50
N MET A 826 12.25 27.03 -17.99
CA MET A 826 13.10 26.07 -18.71
C MET A 826 12.32 24.85 -19.21
N MET A 827 11.28 24.43 -18.50
CA MET A 827 10.43 23.32 -18.90
C MET A 827 8.96 23.67 -18.59
N ARG A 828 8.09 23.41 -19.55
CA ARG A 828 6.67 23.72 -19.42
C ARG A 828 5.80 22.61 -19.97
N LEU A 829 4.74 22.29 -19.25
CA LEU A 829 3.67 21.39 -19.67
C LEU A 829 2.36 22.17 -19.79
N ASP A 830 1.66 21.99 -20.90
CA ASP A 830 0.47 22.80 -21.24
C ASP A 830 -0.84 22.28 -20.63
N LYS A 831 -0.84 21.12 -19.96
CA LYS A 831 -2.02 20.47 -19.39
C LYS A 831 -1.93 20.34 -17.87
N GLY A 832 -3.00 20.76 -17.18
CA GLY A 832 -3.10 20.70 -15.71
C GLY A 832 -3.33 19.30 -15.15
N ASN A 833 -4.06 18.46 -15.87
CA ASN A 833 -4.39 17.09 -15.50
C ASN A 833 -3.24 16.07 -15.70
N ILE A 834 -2.09 16.52 -16.19
CA ILE A 834 -0.91 15.67 -16.35
C ILE A 834 0.13 16.02 -15.32
N ARG A 835 0.33 15.15 -14.34
CA ARG A 835 1.33 15.35 -13.30
C ARG A 835 2.66 14.70 -13.69
N LEU A 836 3.74 15.47 -13.67
CA LEU A 836 5.10 14.93 -13.77
C LEU A 836 5.47 14.29 -12.42
N VAL A 837 5.80 13.01 -12.43
CA VAL A 837 6.19 12.28 -11.21
C VAL A 837 7.68 11.97 -11.16
N SER A 838 8.39 12.10 -12.27
CA SER A 838 9.86 11.98 -12.33
C SER A 838 10.44 12.66 -13.56
N LEU A 839 11.57 13.33 -13.36
CA LEU A 839 12.54 13.71 -14.39
C LEU A 839 13.92 13.25 -13.93
N LYS A 840 14.53 12.33 -14.66
CA LYS A 840 15.81 11.72 -14.28
C LYS A 840 16.68 11.39 -15.49
N ARG A 841 17.96 11.09 -15.26
CA ARG A 841 18.81 10.44 -16.28
C ARG A 841 18.35 9.01 -16.52
N SER A 842 18.46 8.53 -17.76
CA SER A 842 18.24 7.11 -18.04
C SER A 842 19.20 6.23 -17.24
N GLU A 843 18.71 5.04 -16.81
CA GLU A 843 19.57 4.07 -16.12
C GLU A 843 20.67 3.48 -17.04
N LYS A 844 20.45 3.52 -18.34
CA LYS A 844 21.27 2.80 -19.32
C LYS A 844 21.93 3.70 -20.36
N GLU A 845 21.23 4.70 -20.85
CA GLU A 845 21.69 5.56 -21.93
C GLU A 845 22.20 6.89 -21.38
N SER A 846 23.47 7.20 -21.65
CA SER A 846 24.13 8.42 -21.17
C SER A 846 23.63 9.70 -21.87
N ASP A 847 23.00 9.56 -23.04
CA ASP A 847 22.48 10.64 -23.86
C ASP A 847 20.95 10.80 -23.73
N ALA A 848 20.33 10.17 -22.71
CA ALA A 848 18.89 10.20 -22.52
C ALA A 848 18.46 10.67 -21.12
N VAL A 849 17.33 11.38 -21.08
CA VAL A 849 16.56 11.65 -19.87
C VAL A 849 15.22 10.92 -19.95
N VAL A 850 14.67 10.57 -18.79
CA VAL A 850 13.39 9.90 -18.64
C VAL A 850 12.41 10.83 -17.92
N LEU A 851 11.26 11.03 -18.50
CA LEU A 851 10.13 11.72 -17.91
C LEU A 851 9.01 10.74 -17.70
N ARG A 852 8.45 10.73 -16.49
CA ARG A 852 7.28 9.92 -16.17
C ARG A 852 6.15 10.80 -15.70
N PHE A 853 4.99 10.60 -16.31
CA PHE A 853 3.78 11.34 -16.04
C PHE A 853 2.68 10.42 -15.57
N VAL A 854 1.69 10.97 -14.86
CA VAL A 854 0.40 10.33 -14.60
C VAL A 854 -0.72 11.28 -15.02
N GLU A 855 -1.74 10.73 -15.68
CA GLU A 855 -2.96 11.44 -15.96
C GLU A 855 -3.92 11.26 -14.78
N THR A 856 -4.56 12.34 -14.30
CA THR A 856 -5.24 12.39 -13.00
C THR A 856 -6.75 12.60 -13.05
N GLU A 857 -7.34 12.92 -14.22
CA GLU A 857 -8.77 13.24 -14.38
C GLU A 857 -9.55 12.18 -15.19
N GLY A 858 -8.92 11.10 -15.62
CA GLY A 858 -9.56 10.06 -16.41
C GLY A 858 -9.84 10.46 -17.86
N LYS A 859 -9.07 11.38 -18.43
CA LYS A 859 -9.24 11.93 -19.78
C LYS A 859 -8.06 11.53 -20.66
N GLU A 860 -8.33 11.03 -21.87
CA GLU A 860 -7.27 10.92 -22.87
C GLU A 860 -6.82 12.33 -23.25
N THR A 861 -5.54 12.63 -23.04
CA THR A 861 -5.03 14.00 -23.11
C THR A 861 -3.82 14.10 -24.03
N GLU A 862 -3.93 14.91 -25.08
CA GLU A 862 -2.79 15.33 -25.88
C GLU A 862 -2.07 16.48 -25.17
N CYS A 863 -0.76 16.34 -24.95
CA CYS A 863 0.08 17.27 -24.19
C CYS A 863 1.20 17.83 -25.04
N GLY A 864 1.47 19.12 -24.87
CA GLY A 864 2.67 19.79 -25.32
C GLY A 864 3.66 19.97 -24.16
N LEU A 865 4.85 19.42 -24.32
CA LEU A 865 5.95 19.53 -23.36
C LEU A 865 7.10 20.32 -23.99
N GLU A 866 7.35 21.52 -23.48
CA GLU A 866 8.53 22.33 -23.80
C GLU A 866 9.69 21.91 -22.88
N LEU A 867 10.85 21.60 -23.48
CA LEU A 867 12.03 21.12 -22.79
C LEU A 867 13.12 22.20 -22.71
N PHE A 868 14.03 22.04 -21.77
CA PHE A 868 15.20 22.88 -21.55
C PHE A 868 16.39 22.57 -22.50
N PHE A 869 16.22 21.66 -23.44
CA PHE A 869 17.18 21.32 -24.51
C PHE A 869 16.43 20.89 -25.78
N ASN A 870 17.13 20.89 -26.91
CA ASN A 870 16.57 20.41 -28.17
C ASN A 870 16.71 18.89 -28.25
N PRO A 871 15.60 18.11 -28.29
CA PRO A 871 15.65 16.68 -28.39
C PRO A 871 16.09 16.24 -29.81
N THR A 872 16.91 15.20 -29.89
CA THR A 872 17.28 14.53 -31.13
C THR A 872 16.31 13.40 -31.47
N LYS A 873 15.71 12.78 -30.45
CA LYS A 873 14.74 11.69 -30.54
C LYS A 873 13.91 11.66 -29.28
N ALA A 874 12.64 11.25 -29.37
CA ALA A 874 11.80 10.91 -28.24
C ALA A 874 11.04 9.61 -28.49
N VAL A 875 10.87 8.79 -27.46
CA VAL A 875 10.16 7.50 -27.55
C VAL A 875 9.23 7.33 -26.37
N TYR A 876 8.07 6.72 -26.58
CA TYR A 876 7.34 6.12 -25.48
C TYR A 876 8.15 4.95 -24.92
N ALA A 877 8.17 4.78 -23.61
CA ALA A 877 8.85 3.68 -22.97
C ALA A 877 7.95 3.03 -21.91
N ARG A 878 8.28 1.80 -21.57
CA ARG A 878 7.74 1.17 -20.38
C ARG A 878 8.30 1.86 -19.13
N ASN A 879 7.65 1.66 -17.99
CA ASN A 879 8.16 2.24 -16.73
C ASN A 879 9.59 1.76 -16.37
N ASP A 880 10.02 0.61 -16.86
CA ASP A 880 11.41 0.08 -16.73
C ASP A 880 12.35 0.52 -17.86
N GLU A 881 12.00 1.59 -18.57
CA GLU A 881 12.81 2.26 -19.62
C GLU A 881 13.03 1.44 -20.91
N ILE A 882 12.25 0.40 -21.14
CA ILE A 882 12.28 -0.31 -22.42
C ILE A 882 11.51 0.49 -23.47
N ASP A 883 12.19 0.85 -24.58
CA ASP A 883 11.59 1.59 -25.69
C ASP A 883 10.39 0.84 -26.28
N LEU A 884 9.32 1.57 -26.61
CA LEU A 884 8.12 1.08 -27.26
C LEU A 884 8.00 1.69 -28.66
N GLU A 885 7.49 2.88 -28.77
CA GLU A 885 7.17 3.56 -30.02
C GLU A 885 7.82 4.94 -30.07
N GLU A 886 8.32 5.32 -31.25
CA GLU A 886 8.91 6.64 -31.45
C GLU A 886 7.82 7.73 -31.52
N ILE A 887 8.05 8.82 -30.81
CA ILE A 887 7.18 9.99 -30.83
C ILE A 887 7.56 10.83 -32.06
N THR A 888 6.64 10.93 -33.00
CA THR A 888 6.81 11.72 -34.25
C THR A 888 6.40 13.17 -34.04
N GLY A 889 6.97 14.05 -34.84
CA GLY A 889 6.56 15.47 -34.82
C GLY A 889 7.32 16.33 -33.79
N LEU A 890 8.57 15.93 -33.45
CA LEU A 890 9.47 16.82 -32.73
C LEU A 890 9.65 18.14 -33.47
N LYS A 891 9.44 19.25 -32.77
CA LYS A 891 9.63 20.59 -33.35
C LYS A 891 10.38 21.46 -32.32
N ASP A 892 11.56 21.85 -32.68
CA ASP A 892 12.45 22.63 -31.80
C ASP A 892 12.63 21.89 -30.45
N ASN A 893 12.31 22.51 -29.33
CA ASN A 893 12.35 21.92 -27.99
C ASN A 893 10.99 21.41 -27.50
N ILE A 894 9.98 21.24 -28.38
CA ILE A 894 8.63 20.83 -28.02
C ILE A 894 8.36 19.38 -28.46
N ILE A 895 7.84 18.61 -27.54
CA ILE A 895 7.35 17.24 -27.76
C ILE A 895 5.83 17.23 -27.57
N HIS A 896 5.09 16.66 -28.53
CA HIS A 896 3.68 16.35 -28.36
C HIS A 896 3.51 14.87 -28.08
N PHE A 897 2.79 14.53 -27.03
CA PHE A 897 2.52 13.14 -26.63
C PHE A 897 1.08 12.96 -26.11
N ASN A 898 0.61 11.72 -26.14
CA ASN A 898 -0.70 11.34 -25.62
C ASN A 898 -0.57 10.61 -24.29
N ALA A 899 -1.27 11.11 -23.29
CA ALA A 899 -1.46 10.42 -22.01
C ALA A 899 -2.82 9.72 -21.96
N GLN A 900 -2.82 8.48 -21.51
CA GLN A 900 -4.04 7.69 -21.36
C GLN A 900 -4.71 7.98 -20.02
N PRO A 901 -6.06 7.86 -19.92
CA PRO A 901 -6.80 8.08 -18.70
C PRO A 901 -6.24 7.28 -17.52
N TYR A 902 -6.06 7.92 -16.37
CA TYR A 902 -5.61 7.28 -15.11
C TYR A 902 -4.39 6.37 -15.28
N SER A 903 -3.41 6.77 -16.08
CA SER A 903 -2.32 5.90 -16.50
C SER A 903 -0.95 6.58 -16.39
N TYR A 904 0.06 5.74 -16.14
CA TYR A 904 1.45 6.14 -16.31
C TYR A 904 1.80 6.30 -17.79
N THR A 905 2.47 7.38 -18.11
CA THR A 905 3.10 7.60 -19.40
C THR A 905 4.57 7.91 -19.18
N THR A 906 5.44 7.05 -19.69
CA THR A 906 6.90 7.24 -19.62
C THR A 906 7.43 7.60 -21.00
N ILE A 907 8.23 8.65 -21.06
CA ILE A 907 8.88 9.13 -22.27
C ILE A 907 10.39 9.17 -22.03
N LYS A 908 11.15 8.60 -22.94
CA LYS A 908 12.59 8.72 -22.97
C LYS A 908 12.98 9.71 -24.08
N VAL A 909 13.79 10.69 -23.72
CA VAL A 909 14.15 11.80 -24.62
C VAL A 909 15.67 11.86 -24.72
N TYR A 910 16.16 11.79 -25.94
CA TYR A 910 17.56 11.80 -26.28
C TYR A 910 18.00 13.21 -26.68
N GLY A 911 19.23 13.54 -26.37
CA GLY A 911 19.84 14.83 -26.71
C GLY A 911 21.35 14.76 -26.77
N ASP A 912 21.98 15.85 -27.22
CA ASP A 912 23.42 15.95 -27.30
C ASP A 912 24.03 16.41 -25.97
N PHE A 913 24.02 15.50 -24.97
CA PHE A 913 24.51 15.77 -23.60
C PHE A 913 25.25 14.58 -22.97
N GLU A 914 26.00 13.83 -23.78
CA GLU A 914 26.92 12.80 -23.25
C GLU A 914 27.89 13.40 -22.21
N ILE A 915 28.04 12.70 -21.08
CA ILE A 915 28.96 13.09 -20.00
C ILE A 915 30.22 12.28 -20.11
#